data_82f988deda4e9b8bab29ac7397b573f7
#
_entry.id   82f988deda4e9b8bab29ac7397b573f7
#
_cell.length_a   1.000
_cell.length_b   1.000
_cell.length_c   1.000
_cell.angle_alpha   90.00
_cell.angle_beta   90.00
_cell.angle_gamma   90.00
#
_symmetry.space_group_name_H-M   'P 1'
#
loop_
_entity.id
_entity.type
_entity.pdbx_description
1 polymer ?
#
loop_
_entity_poly.entity_id
_entity_poly.type
_entity_poly.pdbx_seq_one_letter_code
_entity_poly.pdbx_strand_id
1 'polypeptide(L)'
;MKYKYLFLAILFTKSLFAGITGKLTGLITDKETGEPLIGCNVIIMDTDLGTASNESGEYFILNIPPGKYSIKFSMIGYESYVIEQVKISIDKTTRMNTSIGTTVIEGSEVVVTAERKLIQFDVTQSEARITADELDVMPVTEVRDVLRLQGGITQDAGGGLHMRGGRSSEISYMVDGVPMTDAYDGGISVQIENDNLQELQVISGTFNAEYGKALTGVINMVTKDGGDRFEGSVNTYSGDHTTTDPIYKNLSTFSPLNDHSISFNINGPIIPKRLTFYSSARNNGSKGWLYGRQTFTMYGDTVKNNDLQYKAMNWYNSWSTQNKLTLKISPLTKLRLNTIFNSGVSQGYDHNRQMAQEGRKKNFNNGQFTGLSLSHSFTPKSFIEINLSQYIHKNESYLYEDPLDERYITPDSLFWAHIIGEVPDHIQNEYGDGVNYFPQYTFNRWGVDTDRFMRETKTQGFKIDYTNQINNYNQIKLGADLTLHTLKLDTYALLDSSQADQQFSPIIPDIGSFNRSNYEFNPKEWSIYFQDKIEYGDMIINAGLRYESFDPRSKTPNNIHEPYINNPRNPALDSLSLEELEEIDWGDIWYTEIDSLGNSIDHTYSEFYDRFNDQPGLISKRGWWKNTTIKSQLSPRLAVAYPISDKGVIHFAYGYFFKMPDFSLLYNNTKYKLTETGTNFGIFGNPELEPETTISYELGLRQEIGYRTKIEAKGFYRDARNYVTSGIPIDLGDGKSYYTYVNKDYSNSRGIIITLFKQFSNFIGWQFDYTFQIAE
;
A
#
# COMPACT_ATOMS: atom_id res chain seq x y z
N MET A 1 21.86 40.56 2.87
CA MET A 1 20.55 40.06 2.40
C MET A 1 20.17 38.66 2.92
N LYS A 2 21.07 37.86 3.54
CA LYS A 2 20.80 36.50 4.03
C LYS A 2 19.98 36.38 5.32
N TYR A 3 19.85 37.42 6.12
CA TYR A 3 19.13 37.37 7.40
C TYR A 3 17.65 37.83 7.33
N LYS A 4 17.20 38.46 6.23
CA LYS A 4 15.79 38.85 6.07
C LYS A 4 14.86 37.67 5.77
N TYR A 5 15.35 36.60 5.15
CA TYR A 5 14.56 35.41 4.86
C TYR A 5 14.46 34.45 6.05
N LEU A 6 15.43 34.50 6.97
CA LEU A 6 15.37 33.71 8.22
C LEU A 6 14.31 34.27 9.19
N PHE A 7 14.09 35.59 9.20
CA PHE A 7 13.05 36.21 10.03
C PHE A 7 11.64 36.06 9.46
N LEU A 8 11.52 35.96 8.13
CA LEU A 8 10.24 35.64 7.48
C LEU A 8 9.83 34.16 7.67
N ALA A 9 10.81 33.26 7.74
CA ALA A 9 10.57 31.83 8.05
C ALA A 9 10.11 31.61 9.51
N ILE A 10 10.55 32.43 10.44
CA ILE A 10 10.17 32.36 11.86
C ILE A 10 8.78 32.95 12.13
N LEU A 11 8.31 33.89 11.29
CA LEU A 11 6.96 34.48 11.41
C LEU A 11 5.84 33.59 10.80
N PHE A 12 6.19 32.61 9.96
CA PHE A 12 5.25 31.61 9.41
C PHE A 12 5.10 30.34 10.28
N THR A 13 5.76 30.24 11.43
CA THR A 13 5.69 29.06 12.32
C THR A 13 4.53 29.08 13.32
N LYS A 14 3.55 29.92 13.15
CA LYS A 14 2.29 29.85 13.91
C LYS A 14 1.18 29.34 13.00
N SER A 15 0.93 28.06 13.10
CA SER A 15 -0.24 27.30 12.63
C SER A 15 0.04 26.22 11.60
N LEU A 16 -0.54 25.04 11.85
CA LEU A 16 -1.23 24.17 10.87
C LEU A 16 -1.16 22.67 11.20
N PHE A 17 -2.39 21.90 11.36
CA PHE A 17 -2.19 20.44 11.50
C PHE A 17 -3.40 19.55 11.94
N ALA A 18 -3.67 18.30 11.46
CA ALA A 18 -4.79 17.38 11.74
C ALA A 18 -4.39 15.93 12.13
N GLY A 19 -5.26 15.12 12.74
CA GLY A 19 -4.94 13.82 13.36
C GLY A 19 -5.88 12.63 13.12
N ILE A 20 -5.44 11.44 13.58
CA ILE A 20 -6.14 10.13 13.58
C ILE A 20 -6.99 9.94 14.84
N THR A 21 -7.70 10.96 15.28
CA THR A 21 -8.42 10.99 16.55
C THR A 21 -9.88 11.37 16.36
N GLY A 22 -10.70 11.10 17.36
CA GLY A 22 -12.12 11.46 17.40
C GLY A 22 -12.41 12.69 18.26
N LYS A 23 -13.66 13.15 18.20
CA LYS A 23 -14.22 14.27 18.96
C LYS A 23 -15.39 13.78 19.82
N LEU A 24 -15.46 14.24 21.07
CA LEU A 24 -16.64 14.12 21.94
C LEU A 24 -17.28 15.50 22.12
N THR A 25 -18.58 15.60 21.97
CA THR A 25 -19.34 16.86 22.19
C THR A 25 -20.72 16.55 22.74
N GLY A 26 -21.38 17.53 23.32
CA GLY A 26 -22.76 17.42 23.78
C GLY A 26 -23.23 18.63 24.53
N LEU A 27 -24.46 18.55 25.00
CA LEU A 27 -25.15 19.53 25.83
C LEU A 27 -25.39 18.92 27.21
N ILE A 28 -25.10 19.67 28.26
CA ILE A 28 -25.38 19.29 29.67
C ILE A 28 -26.47 20.18 30.20
N THR A 29 -27.54 19.59 30.69
CA THR A 29 -28.69 20.30 31.23
C THR A 29 -29.00 19.82 32.67
N ASP A 30 -29.63 20.66 33.41
CA ASP A 30 -30.28 20.29 34.68
C ASP A 30 -31.47 19.38 34.37
N LYS A 31 -31.59 18.29 35.13
CA LYS A 31 -32.61 17.26 34.90
C LYS A 31 -34.03 17.73 35.27
N GLU A 32 -34.15 18.67 36.20
CA GLU A 32 -35.43 19.15 36.72
C GLU A 32 -35.91 20.38 35.91
N THR A 33 -35.00 21.31 35.64
CA THR A 33 -35.34 22.58 34.99
C THR A 33 -35.16 22.56 33.47
N GLY A 34 -34.33 21.66 32.95
CA GLY A 34 -33.94 21.63 31.55
C GLY A 34 -32.96 22.75 31.14
N GLU A 35 -32.55 23.60 32.08
CA GLU A 35 -31.61 24.70 31.79
C GLU A 35 -30.18 24.20 31.53
N PRO A 36 -29.39 24.88 30.68
CA PRO A 36 -28.01 24.51 30.41
C PRO A 36 -27.14 24.70 31.65
N LEU A 37 -26.29 23.71 31.96
CA LEU A 37 -25.36 23.75 33.08
C LEU A 37 -24.00 24.27 32.68
N ILE A 38 -23.62 25.43 33.21
CA ILE A 38 -22.36 26.13 32.94
C ILE A 38 -21.28 25.62 33.90
N GLY A 39 -20.09 25.30 33.38
CA GLY A 39 -18.93 24.90 34.18
C GLY A 39 -18.99 23.46 34.72
N CYS A 40 -19.88 22.61 34.21
CA CYS A 40 -19.86 21.19 34.50
C CYS A 40 -18.57 20.54 33.89
N ASN A 41 -17.82 19.85 34.76
CA ASN A 41 -16.60 19.15 34.31
C ASN A 41 -16.96 17.87 33.57
N VAL A 42 -16.34 17.67 32.41
CA VAL A 42 -16.43 16.47 31.58
C VAL A 42 -15.04 15.86 31.45
N ILE A 43 -14.87 14.66 32.00
CA ILE A 43 -13.56 13.99 32.06
C ILE A 43 -13.66 12.63 31.38
N ILE A 44 -12.73 12.31 30.50
CA ILE A 44 -12.55 10.96 29.96
C ILE A 44 -11.71 10.18 30.97
N MET A 45 -12.35 9.23 31.68
CA MET A 45 -11.69 8.47 32.72
C MET A 45 -10.49 7.71 32.21
N ASP A 46 -9.51 7.49 33.05
CA ASP A 46 -8.22 6.84 32.72
C ASP A 46 -7.39 7.60 31.67
N THR A 47 -7.75 8.87 31.42
CA THR A 47 -6.98 9.77 30.52
C THR A 47 -6.81 11.14 31.19
N ASP A 48 -5.92 11.95 30.59
CA ASP A 48 -5.74 13.35 30.99
C ASP A 48 -6.65 14.31 30.20
N LEU A 49 -7.64 13.81 29.46
CA LEU A 49 -8.51 14.59 28.60
C LEU A 49 -9.77 15.00 29.32
N GLY A 50 -10.07 16.28 29.28
CA GLY A 50 -11.30 16.82 29.88
C GLY A 50 -11.53 18.28 29.48
N THR A 51 -12.73 18.76 29.76
CA THR A 51 -13.18 20.13 29.51
C THR A 51 -14.27 20.52 30.50
N ALA A 52 -14.68 21.78 30.49
CA ALA A 52 -15.89 22.25 31.18
C ALA A 52 -16.92 22.75 30.18
N SER A 53 -18.21 22.63 30.48
CA SER A 53 -19.28 23.17 29.65
C SER A 53 -19.27 24.71 29.63
N ASN A 54 -19.64 25.29 28.50
CA ASN A 54 -19.72 26.73 28.28
C ASN A 54 -21.03 27.33 28.81
N GLU A 55 -21.26 28.64 28.56
CA GLU A 55 -22.46 29.37 28.98
C GLU A 55 -23.77 28.78 28.40
N SER A 56 -23.70 28.06 27.28
CA SER A 56 -24.84 27.36 26.69
C SER A 56 -24.94 25.90 27.14
N GLY A 57 -24.16 25.45 28.12
CA GLY A 57 -24.10 24.06 28.58
C GLY A 57 -23.39 23.11 27.61
N GLU A 58 -22.86 23.61 26.52
CA GLU A 58 -22.19 22.82 25.51
C GLU A 58 -20.73 22.52 25.87
N TYR A 59 -20.26 21.35 25.51
CA TYR A 59 -18.87 20.95 25.70
C TYR A 59 -18.33 20.21 24.46
N PHE A 60 -17.01 20.19 24.30
CA PHE A 60 -16.35 19.32 23.36
C PHE A 60 -14.90 19.03 23.81
N ILE A 61 -14.43 17.82 23.45
CA ILE A 61 -13.08 17.34 23.67
C ILE A 61 -12.58 16.81 22.32
N LEU A 62 -11.45 17.33 21.86
CA LEU A 62 -10.75 16.89 20.66
C LEU A 62 -9.59 15.95 21.00
N ASN A 63 -8.97 15.38 19.99
CA ASN A 63 -7.75 14.57 20.08
C ASN A 63 -7.90 13.33 20.97
N ILE A 64 -9.08 12.68 20.91
CA ILE A 64 -9.35 11.45 21.64
C ILE A 64 -8.98 10.26 20.74
N PRO A 65 -8.03 9.37 21.14
CA PRO A 65 -7.74 8.16 20.39
C PRO A 65 -8.99 7.28 20.20
N PRO A 66 -9.08 6.51 19.11
CA PRO A 66 -10.20 5.59 18.94
C PRO A 66 -10.19 4.52 20.04
N GLY A 67 -11.35 4.20 20.55
CA GLY A 67 -11.48 3.25 21.66
C GLY A 67 -12.82 3.35 22.37
N LYS A 68 -12.95 2.61 23.48
CA LYS A 68 -14.10 2.66 24.41
C LYS A 68 -13.67 3.33 25.70
N TYR A 69 -14.45 4.28 26.14
CA TYR A 69 -14.12 5.11 27.31
C TYR A 69 -15.30 5.21 28.27
N SER A 70 -15.00 5.50 29.53
CA SER A 70 -15.98 5.97 30.53
C SER A 70 -15.87 7.48 30.65
N ILE A 71 -16.99 8.19 30.53
CA ILE A 71 -17.04 9.65 30.56
C ILE A 71 -17.74 10.07 31.85
N LYS A 72 -17.05 10.86 32.66
CA LYS A 72 -17.56 11.37 33.95
C LYS A 72 -17.96 12.83 33.81
N PHE A 73 -19.20 13.13 34.20
CA PHE A 73 -19.76 14.47 34.33
C PHE A 73 -19.88 14.82 35.82
N SER A 74 -19.36 15.96 36.22
CA SER A 74 -19.39 16.37 37.63
C SER A 74 -19.49 17.89 37.80
N MET A 75 -20.36 18.31 38.69
CA MET A 75 -20.58 19.72 39.07
C MET A 75 -20.94 19.83 40.53
N ILE A 76 -20.50 20.88 41.21
CA ILE A 76 -20.81 21.11 42.61
C ILE A 76 -22.32 21.29 42.79
N GLY A 77 -22.93 20.53 43.73
CA GLY A 77 -24.36 20.52 43.96
C GLY A 77 -25.18 19.56 43.09
N TYR A 78 -24.50 18.80 42.22
CA TYR A 78 -25.11 17.80 41.33
C TYR A 78 -24.54 16.40 41.55
N GLU A 79 -25.32 15.38 41.17
CA GLU A 79 -24.85 13.99 41.19
C GLU A 79 -23.74 13.79 40.12
N SER A 80 -22.69 13.06 40.49
CA SER A 80 -21.72 12.61 39.51
C SER A 80 -22.36 11.60 38.54
N TYR A 81 -22.25 11.82 37.27
CA TYR A 81 -22.83 10.96 36.24
C TYR A 81 -21.75 10.34 35.39
N VAL A 82 -21.68 9.01 35.31
CA VAL A 82 -20.68 8.28 34.52
C VAL A 82 -21.38 7.50 33.42
N ILE A 83 -20.92 7.67 32.19
CA ILE A 83 -21.39 6.91 31.05
C ILE A 83 -20.24 6.01 30.60
N GLU A 84 -20.43 4.70 30.73
CA GLU A 84 -19.44 3.69 30.35
C GLU A 84 -19.62 3.21 28.90
N GLN A 85 -18.58 2.59 28.35
CA GLN A 85 -18.58 1.98 27.02
C GLN A 85 -18.84 2.96 25.86
N VAL A 86 -18.51 4.23 26.05
CA VAL A 86 -18.63 5.27 25.01
C VAL A 86 -17.60 5.00 23.94
N LYS A 87 -18.03 4.69 22.72
CA LYS A 87 -17.15 4.44 21.57
C LYS A 87 -16.75 5.75 20.90
N ILE A 88 -15.46 6.00 20.83
CA ILE A 88 -14.86 7.08 20.04
C ILE A 88 -14.19 6.48 18.83
N SER A 89 -14.45 7.03 17.64
CA SER A 89 -13.87 6.59 16.36
C SER A 89 -13.17 7.76 15.66
N ILE A 90 -12.22 7.42 14.78
CA ILE A 90 -11.42 8.40 14.03
C ILE A 90 -12.31 9.29 13.17
N ASP A 91 -11.98 10.59 13.10
CA ASP A 91 -12.68 11.61 12.29
C ASP A 91 -14.18 11.70 12.57
N LYS A 92 -14.66 11.19 13.72
CA LYS A 92 -16.06 11.25 14.11
C LYS A 92 -16.29 12.15 15.30
N THR A 93 -17.49 12.75 15.28
CA THR A 93 -18.04 13.48 16.41
C THR A 93 -19.00 12.58 17.17
N THR A 94 -18.59 12.06 18.33
CA THR A 94 -19.48 11.37 19.25
C THR A 94 -20.28 12.42 20.02
N ARG A 95 -21.60 12.52 19.75
CA ARG A 95 -22.48 13.46 20.44
C ARG A 95 -23.16 12.79 21.62
N MET A 96 -23.00 13.38 22.82
CA MET A 96 -23.50 12.84 24.06
C MET A 96 -24.11 13.93 24.91
N ASN A 97 -25.43 14.08 24.80
CA ASN A 97 -26.22 15.00 25.61
C ASN A 97 -26.58 14.31 26.92
N THR A 98 -26.46 15.02 28.05
CA THR A 98 -26.62 14.47 29.39
C THR A 98 -27.39 15.44 30.26
N SER A 99 -28.36 14.92 31.05
CA SER A 99 -29.05 15.69 32.06
C SER A 99 -28.67 15.14 33.43
N ILE A 100 -28.15 15.99 34.34
CA ILE A 100 -27.74 15.62 35.70
C ILE A 100 -28.65 16.23 36.72
N GLY A 101 -28.98 15.45 37.75
CA GLY A 101 -29.87 15.86 38.84
C GLY A 101 -29.12 16.55 39.97
N THR A 102 -29.83 17.42 40.72
CA THR A 102 -29.30 18.01 41.94
C THR A 102 -29.18 16.97 43.05
N THR A 103 -28.17 17.06 43.89
CA THR A 103 -28.00 16.18 45.03
C THR A 103 -27.67 16.94 46.29
N VAL A 104 -28.21 16.47 47.41
CA VAL A 104 -27.89 16.97 48.77
C VAL A 104 -26.81 16.09 49.44
N ILE A 105 -26.50 14.94 48.86
CA ILE A 105 -25.53 13.98 49.40
C ILE A 105 -24.26 14.04 48.52
N GLU A 106 -23.18 14.56 49.09
CA GLU A 106 -21.88 14.54 48.40
C GLU A 106 -21.42 13.09 48.15
N GLY A 107 -21.08 12.80 46.88
CA GLY A 107 -20.50 11.51 46.48
C GLY A 107 -21.48 10.51 45.85
N SER A 108 -22.77 10.86 45.65
CA SER A 108 -23.65 10.01 44.84
C SER A 108 -23.20 9.97 43.39
N GLU A 109 -23.05 8.76 42.83
CA GLU A 109 -22.64 8.52 41.47
C GLU A 109 -23.66 7.65 40.74
N VAL A 110 -24.10 8.11 39.59
CA VAL A 110 -25.00 7.38 38.69
C VAL A 110 -24.17 6.82 37.53
N VAL A 111 -24.14 5.51 37.38
CA VAL A 111 -23.42 4.83 36.30
C VAL A 111 -24.42 4.26 35.30
N VAL A 112 -24.24 4.59 34.03
CA VAL A 112 -25.04 4.06 32.91
C VAL A 112 -24.12 3.57 31.80
N THR A 113 -24.58 2.59 31.04
CA THR A 113 -23.86 2.12 29.87
C THR A 113 -24.35 2.84 28.62
N ALA A 114 -23.43 3.32 27.79
CA ALA A 114 -23.77 4.01 26.54
C ALA A 114 -24.52 3.09 25.59
N GLU A 115 -25.63 3.55 25.06
CA GLU A 115 -26.34 2.86 23.99
C GLU A 115 -25.68 3.17 22.64
N ARG A 116 -25.29 2.13 21.92
CA ARG A 116 -24.67 2.30 20.59
C ARG A 116 -25.75 2.68 19.57
N LYS A 117 -25.74 3.93 19.09
CA LYS A 117 -26.61 4.37 17.98
C LYS A 117 -26.22 3.62 16.70
N LEU A 118 -27.20 3.05 16.01
CA LEU A 118 -27.01 2.37 14.73
C LEU A 118 -26.68 3.31 13.58
N ILE A 119 -27.30 4.49 13.59
CA ILE A 119 -27.10 5.54 12.59
C ILE A 119 -26.16 6.61 13.16
N GLN A 120 -25.07 6.82 12.46
CA GLN A 120 -24.15 7.94 12.72
C GLN A 120 -24.48 9.05 11.71
N PHE A 121 -24.89 10.19 12.22
CA PHE A 121 -25.32 11.33 11.39
C PHE A 121 -24.15 12.13 10.80
N ASP A 122 -22.95 12.00 11.36
CA ASP A 122 -21.75 12.71 10.95
C ASP A 122 -20.95 12.01 9.84
N VAL A 123 -21.56 11.07 9.14
CA VAL A 123 -20.93 10.33 8.04
C VAL A 123 -21.37 10.93 6.71
N THR A 124 -20.53 11.76 6.11
CA THR A 124 -20.76 12.46 4.84
C THR A 124 -20.29 11.69 3.61
N GLN A 125 -19.69 10.52 3.80
CA GLN A 125 -19.08 9.68 2.73
C GLN A 125 -19.37 8.20 2.98
N SER A 126 -19.15 7.37 1.96
CA SER A 126 -19.23 5.91 2.14
C SER A 126 -18.01 5.40 2.91
N GLU A 127 -18.25 4.88 4.08
CA GLU A 127 -17.21 4.23 4.88
C GLU A 127 -17.73 2.98 5.57
N ALA A 128 -16.84 2.01 5.74
CA ALA A 128 -17.01 0.89 6.65
C ALA A 128 -15.95 1.01 7.76
N ARG A 129 -16.34 0.71 8.99
CA ARG A 129 -15.45 0.71 10.16
C ARG A 129 -15.59 -0.58 10.90
N ILE A 130 -14.50 -1.29 11.01
CA ILE A 130 -14.39 -2.58 11.67
C ILE A 130 -13.46 -2.39 12.88
N THR A 131 -13.97 -2.63 14.08
CA THR A 131 -13.22 -2.51 15.33
C THR A 131 -12.49 -3.78 15.69
N ALA A 132 -11.54 -3.71 16.62
CA ALA A 132 -10.84 -4.88 17.16
C ALA A 132 -11.81 -5.98 17.60
N ASP A 133 -12.86 -5.63 18.38
CA ASP A 133 -13.85 -6.61 18.85
C ASP A 133 -14.62 -7.30 17.69
N GLU A 134 -14.85 -6.57 16.60
CA GLU A 134 -15.51 -7.12 15.41
C GLU A 134 -14.54 -8.00 14.60
N LEU A 135 -13.26 -7.63 14.51
CA LEU A 135 -12.21 -8.43 13.88
C LEU A 135 -11.97 -9.75 14.60
N ASP A 136 -11.97 -9.72 15.95
CA ASP A 136 -11.70 -10.89 16.79
C ASP A 136 -12.76 -12.01 16.64
N VAL A 137 -14.00 -11.66 16.24
CA VAL A 137 -15.08 -12.65 16.01
C VAL A 137 -15.26 -13.07 14.55
N MET A 138 -14.55 -12.43 13.61
CA MET A 138 -14.61 -12.79 12.20
C MET A 138 -13.75 -14.04 11.92
N PRO A 139 -14.25 -15.02 11.14
CA PRO A 139 -13.48 -16.21 10.79
C PRO A 139 -12.49 -15.92 9.64
N VAL A 140 -11.65 -14.91 9.81
CA VAL A 140 -10.66 -14.45 8.82
C VAL A 140 -9.30 -14.29 9.47
N THR A 141 -8.24 -14.57 8.72
CA THR A 141 -6.87 -14.57 9.23
C THR A 141 -6.07 -13.36 8.78
N GLU A 142 -6.48 -12.69 7.70
CA GLU A 142 -5.76 -11.56 7.11
C GLU A 142 -6.66 -10.34 6.91
N VAL A 143 -6.08 -9.14 6.97
CA VAL A 143 -6.80 -7.88 6.68
C VAL A 143 -7.45 -7.89 5.30
N ARG A 144 -6.79 -8.52 4.32
CA ARG A 144 -7.31 -8.66 2.96
C ARG A 144 -8.66 -9.41 2.92
N ASP A 145 -8.82 -10.42 3.75
CA ASP A 145 -10.07 -11.18 3.83
C ASP A 145 -11.20 -10.33 4.41
N VAL A 146 -10.89 -9.52 5.43
CA VAL A 146 -11.84 -8.55 5.99
C VAL A 146 -12.31 -7.55 4.93
N LEU A 147 -11.37 -7.07 4.11
CA LEU A 147 -11.67 -6.11 3.03
C LEU A 147 -12.58 -6.71 1.96
N ARG A 148 -12.38 -7.98 1.59
CA ARG A 148 -13.25 -8.69 0.63
C ARG A 148 -14.71 -8.83 1.09
N LEU A 149 -14.94 -8.81 2.38
CA LEU A 149 -16.30 -8.88 2.95
C LEU A 149 -17.03 -7.53 2.90
N GLN A 150 -16.38 -6.46 2.43
CA GLN A 150 -17.02 -5.14 2.36
C GLN A 150 -17.71 -4.93 1.01
N GLY A 151 -18.91 -4.38 1.03
CA GLY A 151 -19.65 -4.04 -0.18
C GLY A 151 -18.90 -3.09 -1.10
N GLY A 152 -18.85 -3.39 -2.41
CA GLY A 152 -18.13 -2.60 -3.42
C GLY A 152 -16.64 -2.92 -3.55
N ILE A 153 -16.13 -3.93 -2.84
CA ILE A 153 -14.76 -4.44 -3.00
C ILE A 153 -14.80 -5.83 -3.64
N THR A 154 -13.97 -6.04 -4.64
CA THR A 154 -13.77 -7.31 -5.33
C THR A 154 -12.29 -7.66 -5.36
N GLN A 155 -11.97 -8.92 -5.59
CA GLN A 155 -10.61 -9.40 -5.73
C GLN A 155 -10.43 -10.10 -7.08
N ASP A 156 -9.36 -9.81 -7.79
CA ASP A 156 -8.99 -10.50 -9.01
C ASP A 156 -8.25 -11.83 -8.73
N ALA A 157 -7.98 -12.60 -9.79
CA ALA A 157 -7.25 -13.87 -9.69
C ALA A 157 -5.80 -13.71 -9.22
N GLY A 158 -5.19 -12.54 -9.37
CA GLY A 158 -3.85 -12.20 -8.89
C GLY A 158 -3.82 -11.78 -7.42
N GLY A 159 -4.99 -11.66 -6.79
CA GLY A 159 -5.14 -11.22 -5.40
C GLY A 159 -5.23 -9.70 -5.23
N GLY A 160 -5.24 -8.91 -6.31
CA GLY A 160 -5.44 -7.47 -6.28
C GLY A 160 -6.86 -7.10 -5.82
N LEU A 161 -6.97 -6.11 -4.94
CA LEU A 161 -8.26 -5.61 -4.47
C LEU A 161 -8.72 -4.47 -5.38
N HIS A 162 -9.96 -4.52 -5.83
CA HIS A 162 -10.59 -3.50 -6.67
C HIS A 162 -11.75 -2.87 -5.91
N MET A 163 -11.83 -1.55 -5.93
CA MET A 163 -12.89 -0.81 -5.26
C MET A 163 -13.72 -0.06 -6.30
N ARG A 164 -15.04 -0.36 -6.34
CA ARG A 164 -16.00 0.31 -7.25
C ARG A 164 -15.57 0.29 -8.73
N GLY A 165 -15.03 -0.83 -9.20
CA GLY A 165 -14.60 -1.01 -10.59
C GLY A 165 -13.31 -0.27 -10.98
N GLY A 166 -12.54 0.24 -10.01
CA GLY A 166 -11.22 0.80 -10.26
C GLY A 166 -10.12 -0.24 -10.27
N ARG A 167 -8.91 0.17 -10.66
CA ARG A 167 -7.71 -0.68 -10.63
C ARG A 167 -7.23 -0.89 -9.18
N SER A 168 -6.56 -1.98 -8.90
CA SER A 168 -6.03 -2.28 -7.56
C SER A 168 -5.02 -1.24 -7.08
N SER A 169 -4.24 -0.67 -7.98
CA SER A 169 -3.27 0.39 -7.69
C SER A 169 -3.90 1.74 -7.31
N GLU A 170 -5.21 1.94 -7.50
CA GLU A 170 -5.91 3.19 -7.20
C GLU A 170 -6.33 3.34 -5.74
N ILE A 171 -6.10 2.33 -4.92
CA ILE A 171 -6.38 2.33 -3.49
C ILE A 171 -5.17 2.87 -2.73
N SER A 172 -5.39 3.80 -1.80
CA SER A 172 -4.34 4.24 -0.88
C SER A 172 -4.42 3.44 0.43
N TYR A 173 -3.32 2.81 0.80
CA TYR A 173 -3.17 2.12 2.09
C TYR A 173 -2.46 3.04 3.07
N MET A 174 -2.97 3.12 4.30
CA MET A 174 -2.42 3.96 5.36
C MET A 174 -2.31 3.17 6.66
N VAL A 175 -1.30 3.50 7.47
CA VAL A 175 -1.13 2.99 8.82
C VAL A 175 -0.99 4.16 9.78
N ASP A 176 -1.85 4.22 10.79
CA ASP A 176 -1.90 5.34 11.74
C ASP A 176 -1.92 6.70 11.02
N GLY A 177 -2.65 6.82 9.89
CA GLY A 177 -2.76 8.04 9.08
C GLY A 177 -1.56 8.37 8.18
N VAL A 178 -0.56 7.48 8.11
CA VAL A 178 0.63 7.62 7.25
C VAL A 178 0.46 6.76 5.99
N PRO A 179 0.62 7.30 4.77
CA PRO A 179 0.56 6.52 3.55
C PRO A 179 1.65 5.45 3.48
N MET A 180 1.24 4.22 3.10
CA MET A 180 2.11 3.04 2.99
C MET A 180 1.89 2.26 1.68
N THR A 181 1.31 2.90 0.69
CA THR A 181 1.20 2.33 -0.65
C THR A 181 2.56 2.29 -1.31
N ASP A 182 2.97 1.14 -1.85
CA ASP A 182 4.20 1.03 -2.63
C ASP A 182 4.05 1.83 -3.93
N ALA A 183 4.90 2.82 -4.11
CA ALA A 183 4.85 3.70 -5.27
C ALA A 183 5.20 2.97 -6.59
N TYR A 184 5.88 1.82 -6.53
CA TYR A 184 6.28 1.07 -7.72
C TYR A 184 5.10 0.39 -8.41
N ASP A 185 4.20 -0.25 -7.64
CA ASP A 185 3.13 -1.10 -8.16
C ASP A 185 1.74 -0.81 -7.56
N GLY A 186 1.63 0.18 -6.66
CA GLY A 186 0.37 0.54 -6.00
C GLY A 186 -0.10 -0.44 -4.92
N GLY A 187 0.69 -1.47 -4.61
CA GLY A 187 0.37 -2.45 -3.57
C GLY A 187 0.62 -1.96 -2.15
N ILE A 188 0.39 -2.84 -1.18
CA ILE A 188 0.72 -2.56 0.21
C ILE A 188 2.21 -2.88 0.47
N SER A 189 2.97 -1.91 0.97
CA SER A 189 4.42 -2.06 1.19
C SER A 189 4.78 -2.88 2.43
N VAL A 190 3.91 -2.92 3.44
CA VAL A 190 4.14 -3.66 4.69
C VAL A 190 2.82 -4.27 5.15
N GLN A 191 2.81 -5.58 5.38
CA GLN A 191 1.63 -6.29 5.85
C GLN A 191 1.38 -6.02 7.33
N ILE A 192 0.11 -5.82 7.70
CA ILE A 192 -0.34 -5.66 9.08
C ILE A 192 -1.29 -6.80 9.41
N GLU A 193 -1.10 -7.35 10.59
CA GLU A 193 -1.92 -8.46 11.10
C GLU A 193 -3.23 -7.95 11.72
N ASN A 194 -4.32 -8.72 11.59
CA ASN A 194 -5.61 -8.38 12.17
C ASN A 194 -5.53 -8.12 13.68
N ASP A 195 -4.76 -8.96 14.40
CA ASP A 195 -4.57 -8.87 15.85
C ASP A 195 -3.95 -7.55 16.31
N ASN A 196 -3.27 -6.84 15.39
CA ASN A 196 -2.60 -5.58 15.67
C ASN A 196 -3.50 -4.35 15.48
N LEU A 197 -4.70 -4.54 14.93
CA LEU A 197 -5.59 -3.44 14.60
C LEU A 197 -6.49 -3.06 15.77
N GLN A 198 -6.59 -1.76 16.04
CA GLN A 198 -7.59 -1.15 16.90
C GLN A 198 -8.85 -0.82 16.10
N GLU A 199 -8.69 -0.32 14.89
CA GLU A 199 -9.78 0.02 13.97
C GLU A 199 -9.28 -0.08 12.52
N LEU A 200 -10.09 -0.69 11.65
CA LEU A 200 -9.91 -0.69 10.21
C LEU A 200 -10.98 0.22 9.59
N GLN A 201 -10.54 1.28 8.93
CA GLN A 201 -11.40 2.22 8.25
C GLN A 201 -11.26 2.03 6.72
N VAL A 202 -12.35 1.77 6.06
CA VAL A 202 -12.43 1.61 4.60
C VAL A 202 -13.32 2.71 4.05
N ILE A 203 -12.72 3.69 3.38
CA ILE A 203 -13.43 4.78 2.73
C ILE A 203 -13.47 4.49 1.24
N SER A 204 -14.66 4.36 0.68
CA SER A 204 -14.84 4.03 -0.73
C SER A 204 -15.52 5.19 -1.47
N GLY A 205 -14.99 5.52 -2.65
CA GLY A 205 -15.53 6.56 -3.53
C GLY A 205 -14.99 7.95 -3.26
N THR A 206 -15.77 8.82 -2.61
CA THR A 206 -15.30 10.16 -2.25
C THR A 206 -14.70 10.18 -0.86
N PHE A 207 -13.65 10.96 -0.65
CA PHE A 207 -12.98 11.09 0.63
C PHE A 207 -12.47 12.52 0.85
N ASN A 208 -12.25 12.88 2.13
CA ASN A 208 -11.86 14.22 2.56
C ASN A 208 -10.51 14.69 1.99
N ALA A 209 -10.26 16.03 2.01
CA ALA A 209 -9.05 16.62 1.43
C ALA A 209 -7.75 16.24 2.12
N GLU A 210 -7.81 15.75 3.36
CA GLU A 210 -6.64 15.19 4.09
C GLU A 210 -6.06 13.92 3.47
N TYR A 211 -6.85 13.18 2.67
CA TYR A 211 -6.42 11.99 1.98
C TYR A 211 -6.00 12.32 0.55
N GLY A 212 -4.86 11.81 0.11
CA GLY A 212 -4.32 11.95 -1.25
C GLY A 212 -3.84 10.62 -1.81
N LYS A 213 -3.28 10.66 -3.00
CA LYS A 213 -2.65 9.49 -3.67
C LYS A 213 -3.61 8.31 -3.87
N ALA A 214 -4.90 8.58 -4.06
CA ALA A 214 -5.96 7.60 -4.27
C ALA A 214 -6.96 8.11 -5.30
N LEU A 215 -7.56 7.21 -6.08
CA LEU A 215 -8.62 7.52 -7.05
C LEU A 215 -9.95 6.84 -6.68
N THR A 216 -9.93 5.69 -5.99
CA THR A 216 -11.12 4.89 -5.68
C THR A 216 -11.45 4.78 -4.22
N GLY A 217 -10.45 4.85 -3.35
CA GLY A 217 -10.67 4.80 -1.91
C GLY A 217 -9.41 4.75 -1.08
N VAL A 218 -9.63 4.80 0.24
CA VAL A 218 -8.58 4.80 1.25
C VAL A 218 -8.86 3.69 2.27
N ILE A 219 -7.84 2.92 2.59
CA ILE A 219 -7.85 1.91 3.64
C ILE A 219 -6.90 2.38 4.73
N ASN A 220 -7.44 2.83 5.86
CA ASN A 220 -6.65 3.31 6.98
C ASN A 220 -6.69 2.28 8.13
N MET A 221 -5.54 1.73 8.45
CA MET A 221 -5.31 0.72 9.48
C MET A 221 -4.76 1.39 10.73
N VAL A 222 -5.57 1.50 11.76
CA VAL A 222 -5.15 2.07 13.04
C VAL A 222 -4.70 0.97 13.97
N THR A 223 -3.46 1.04 14.40
CA THR A 223 -2.83 0.00 15.20
C THR A 223 -3.07 0.19 16.70
N LYS A 224 -3.10 -0.92 17.45
CA LYS A 224 -3.26 -0.92 18.91
C LYS A 224 -2.14 -0.15 19.59
N ASP A 225 -2.47 0.60 20.64
CA ASP A 225 -1.52 1.24 21.56
C ASP A 225 -1.29 0.33 22.80
N GLY A 226 -0.24 0.58 23.56
CA GLY A 226 -0.01 -0.08 24.82
C GLY A 226 -0.99 0.38 25.90
N GLY A 227 -1.50 -0.57 26.69
CA GLY A 227 -2.42 -0.33 27.78
C GLY A 227 -1.72 0.04 29.10
N ASP A 228 -2.52 0.44 30.11
CA ASP A 228 -2.04 0.72 31.48
C ASP A 228 -1.94 -0.56 32.34
N ARG A 229 -2.33 -1.72 31.80
CA ARG A 229 -2.20 -3.06 32.41
C ARG A 229 -1.50 -3.98 31.43
N PHE A 230 -0.83 -5.01 31.97
CA PHE A 230 -0.27 -6.06 31.13
C PHE A 230 -1.39 -6.96 30.61
N GLU A 231 -1.46 -7.07 29.30
CA GLU A 231 -2.36 -7.96 28.57
C GLU A 231 -1.58 -8.66 27.47
N GLY A 232 -2.00 -9.85 27.12
CA GLY A 232 -1.37 -10.59 26.04
C GLY A 232 -2.25 -11.72 25.55
N SER A 233 -2.03 -12.13 24.31
CA SER A 233 -2.71 -13.29 23.73
C SER A 233 -1.75 -14.10 22.86
N VAL A 234 -2.07 -15.38 22.75
CA VAL A 234 -1.43 -16.32 21.82
C VAL A 234 -2.54 -16.94 21.00
N ASN A 235 -2.47 -16.76 19.66
CA ASN A 235 -3.41 -17.35 18.74
C ASN A 235 -2.66 -18.35 17.87
N THR A 236 -3.21 -19.57 17.73
CA THR A 236 -2.61 -20.60 16.90
C THR A 236 -3.66 -21.18 15.95
N TYR A 237 -3.26 -21.38 14.74
CA TYR A 237 -4.03 -22.06 13.71
C TYR A 237 -3.18 -23.15 13.08
N SER A 238 -3.78 -24.29 12.79
CA SER A 238 -3.13 -25.45 12.17
C SER A 238 -4.14 -26.14 11.26
N GLY A 239 -3.71 -26.50 10.06
CA GLY A 239 -4.59 -27.10 9.06
C GLY A 239 -3.85 -27.83 7.96
N ASP A 240 -4.62 -28.41 7.05
CA ASP A 240 -4.10 -29.04 5.84
C ASP A 240 -5.22 -29.17 4.78
N HIS A 241 -4.81 -29.23 3.53
CA HIS A 241 -5.66 -29.61 2.43
C HIS A 241 -5.68 -31.13 2.31
N THR A 242 -6.85 -31.75 2.40
CA THR A 242 -6.97 -33.21 2.29
C THR A 242 -8.01 -33.61 1.24
N THR A 243 -7.65 -34.59 0.42
CA THR A 243 -8.56 -35.22 -0.55
C THR A 243 -8.13 -36.65 -0.85
N THR A 244 -9.09 -37.49 -1.21
CA THR A 244 -8.86 -38.84 -1.72
C THR A 244 -8.79 -38.92 -3.24
N ASP A 245 -8.98 -37.78 -3.94
CA ASP A 245 -8.88 -37.71 -5.39
C ASP A 245 -7.42 -37.90 -5.81
N PRO A 246 -7.12 -38.93 -6.63
CA PRO A 246 -5.74 -39.26 -7.05
C PRO A 246 -5.09 -38.20 -7.96
N ILE A 247 -5.88 -37.27 -8.52
CA ILE A 247 -5.36 -36.13 -9.30
C ILE A 247 -4.47 -35.27 -8.42
N TYR A 248 -4.85 -35.06 -7.16
CA TYR A 248 -4.12 -34.25 -6.21
C TYR A 248 -3.14 -35.12 -5.44
N LYS A 249 -1.88 -34.93 -5.71
CA LYS A 249 -0.81 -35.75 -5.13
C LYS A 249 -0.50 -35.34 -3.69
N ASN A 250 -0.16 -36.32 -2.84
CA ASN A 250 0.28 -36.13 -1.44
C ASN A 250 -0.74 -35.48 -0.50
N LEU A 251 -2.04 -35.52 -0.82
CA LEU A 251 -3.12 -34.96 0.00
C LEU A 251 -4.00 -36.03 0.67
N SER A 252 -3.67 -37.30 0.58
CA SER A 252 -4.43 -38.38 1.20
C SER A 252 -4.21 -38.51 2.70
N THR A 253 -3.15 -37.90 3.24
CA THR A 253 -2.75 -37.98 4.65
C THR A 253 -2.73 -36.59 5.24
N PHE A 254 -3.45 -36.38 6.34
CA PHE A 254 -3.48 -35.11 7.05
C PHE A 254 -2.13 -34.78 7.73
N SER A 255 -1.61 -33.60 7.48
CA SER A 255 -0.36 -33.09 8.05
C SER A 255 -0.61 -31.71 8.70
N PRO A 256 -0.81 -31.63 10.02
CA PRO A 256 -1.34 -30.46 10.70
C PRO A 256 -0.45 -29.21 10.64
N LEU A 257 0.80 -29.34 10.22
CA LEU A 257 1.73 -28.21 10.08
C LEU A 257 1.93 -27.77 8.63
N ASN A 258 1.16 -28.33 7.68
CA ASN A 258 1.23 -27.88 6.30
C ASN A 258 0.71 -26.45 6.15
N ASP A 259 -0.41 -26.14 6.81
CA ASP A 259 -0.91 -24.78 6.95
C ASP A 259 -0.89 -24.40 8.42
N HIS A 260 -0.17 -23.36 8.78
CA HIS A 260 -0.03 -22.94 10.16
C HIS A 260 0.06 -21.42 10.30
N SER A 261 -0.45 -20.92 11.42
CA SER A 261 -0.24 -19.56 11.87
C SER A 261 -0.09 -19.54 13.38
N ILE A 262 0.94 -18.89 13.86
CA ILE A 262 1.19 -18.69 15.28
C ILE A 262 1.40 -17.20 15.48
N SER A 263 0.52 -16.55 16.24
CA SER A 263 0.65 -15.15 16.62
C SER A 263 0.75 -15.00 18.13
N PHE A 264 1.55 -14.05 18.54
CA PHE A 264 1.75 -13.64 19.91
C PHE A 264 1.68 -12.14 19.99
N ASN A 265 0.95 -11.60 20.98
CA ASN A 265 1.01 -10.19 21.31
C ASN A 265 1.07 -9.96 22.81
N ILE A 266 1.70 -8.87 23.21
CA ILE A 266 1.80 -8.41 24.57
C ILE A 266 1.79 -6.89 24.60
N ASN A 267 1.08 -6.31 25.54
CA ASN A 267 1.07 -4.88 25.77
C ASN A 267 1.09 -4.56 27.26
N GLY A 268 1.46 -3.34 27.63
CA GLY A 268 1.44 -2.91 29.00
C GLY A 268 2.30 -1.68 29.28
N PRO A 269 2.38 -1.26 30.56
CA PRO A 269 3.18 -0.11 30.96
C PRO A 269 4.65 -0.51 31.20
N ILE A 270 5.59 0.20 30.59
CA ILE A 270 7.02 0.19 30.97
C ILE A 270 7.21 1.13 32.16
N ILE A 271 6.64 2.33 32.09
CA ILE A 271 6.57 3.30 33.17
C ILE A 271 5.08 3.63 33.37
N PRO A 272 4.47 3.26 34.49
CA PRO A 272 3.05 3.50 34.73
C PRO A 272 2.62 4.93 34.41
N LYS A 273 1.55 5.08 33.65
CA LYS A 273 0.96 6.35 33.20
C LYS A 273 1.84 7.20 32.28
N ARG A 274 3.09 6.79 31.96
CA ARG A 274 4.02 7.58 31.15
C ARG A 274 4.51 6.90 29.88
N LEU A 275 4.95 5.66 29.98
CA LEU A 275 5.50 4.93 28.84
C LEU A 275 4.82 3.57 28.75
N THR A 276 4.10 3.34 27.67
CA THR A 276 3.46 2.07 27.36
C THR A 276 4.02 1.47 26.10
N PHE A 277 3.88 0.15 25.95
CA PHE A 277 4.31 -0.57 24.76
C PHE A 277 3.24 -1.54 24.28
N TYR A 278 3.23 -1.79 23.00
CA TYR A 278 2.57 -2.90 22.32
C TYR A 278 3.59 -3.63 21.47
N SER A 279 3.65 -4.94 21.56
CA SER A 279 4.56 -5.77 20.75
C SER A 279 3.81 -7.01 20.26
N SER A 280 3.98 -7.35 18.99
CA SER A 280 3.43 -8.56 18.40
C SER A 280 4.41 -9.22 17.45
N ALA A 281 4.28 -10.53 17.31
CA ALA A 281 4.99 -11.32 16.33
C ALA A 281 4.05 -12.40 15.78
N ARG A 282 4.14 -12.68 14.49
CA ARG A 282 3.41 -13.77 13.81
C ARG A 282 4.30 -14.50 12.83
N ASN A 283 4.21 -15.81 12.85
CA ASN A 283 4.66 -16.68 11.77
C ASN A 283 3.44 -17.26 11.06
N ASN A 284 3.44 -17.21 9.74
CA ASN A 284 2.37 -17.74 8.90
C ASN A 284 2.98 -18.52 7.74
N GLY A 285 2.57 -19.75 7.51
CA GLY A 285 3.11 -20.58 6.46
C GLY A 285 2.08 -21.56 5.91
N SER A 286 2.21 -21.85 4.62
CA SER A 286 1.41 -22.83 3.90
C SER A 286 2.28 -23.59 2.91
N LYS A 287 2.07 -24.89 2.80
CA LYS A 287 2.63 -25.71 1.71
C LYS A 287 1.68 -25.79 0.51
N GLY A 288 0.46 -25.28 0.68
CA GLY A 288 -0.57 -25.34 -0.34
C GLY A 288 -1.00 -26.76 -0.70
N TRP A 289 -1.69 -26.87 -1.82
CA TRP A 289 -2.32 -28.12 -2.26
C TRP A 289 -1.75 -28.69 -3.57
N LEU A 290 -0.74 -28.03 -4.15
CA LEU A 290 -0.09 -28.49 -5.38
C LEU A 290 1.28 -29.10 -5.08
N TYR A 291 1.41 -30.37 -5.36
CA TYR A 291 2.62 -31.14 -5.17
C TYR A 291 3.11 -31.74 -6.48
N GLY A 292 4.41 -31.68 -6.71
CA GLY A 292 5.10 -32.36 -7.80
C GLY A 292 5.96 -33.49 -7.28
N ARG A 293 6.04 -34.59 -8.03
CA ARG A 293 6.94 -35.69 -7.70
C ARG A 293 8.31 -35.41 -8.27
N GLN A 294 9.28 -35.18 -7.40
CA GLN A 294 10.64 -34.98 -7.85
C GLN A 294 11.20 -36.26 -8.46
N THR A 295 11.22 -36.27 -9.79
CA THR A 295 11.71 -37.38 -10.59
C THR A 295 13.14 -37.16 -11.04
N PHE A 296 13.50 -35.92 -11.28
CA PHE A 296 14.81 -35.50 -11.74
C PHE A 296 15.43 -34.47 -10.79
N THR A 297 16.75 -34.48 -10.68
CA THR A 297 17.50 -33.37 -10.12
C THR A 297 17.45 -32.16 -11.04
N MET A 298 17.91 -31.01 -10.62
CA MET A 298 18.02 -29.83 -11.50
C MET A 298 19.01 -30.02 -12.66
N TYR A 299 19.91 -31.00 -12.56
CA TYR A 299 20.85 -31.38 -13.62
C TYR A 299 20.31 -32.46 -14.55
N GLY A 300 19.12 -33.02 -14.26
CA GLY A 300 18.44 -34.02 -15.06
C GLY A 300 18.74 -35.46 -14.70
N ASP A 301 19.56 -35.72 -13.66
CA ASP A 301 19.77 -37.06 -13.13
C ASP A 301 18.49 -37.60 -12.55
N THR A 302 18.20 -38.86 -12.80
CA THR A 302 17.06 -39.55 -12.20
C THR A 302 17.26 -39.73 -10.71
N VAL A 303 16.30 -39.27 -9.92
CA VAL A 303 16.26 -39.51 -8.48
C VAL A 303 15.97 -40.99 -8.25
N LYS A 304 16.76 -41.66 -7.38
CA LYS A 304 16.57 -43.08 -7.08
C LYS A 304 15.18 -43.34 -6.49
N ASN A 305 14.58 -44.48 -6.81
CA ASN A 305 13.23 -44.85 -6.39
C ASN A 305 12.98 -44.71 -4.87
N ASN A 306 13.96 -44.94 -4.03
CA ASN A 306 13.84 -44.81 -2.57
C ASN A 306 13.84 -43.32 -2.08
N ASP A 307 14.28 -42.40 -2.91
CA ASP A 307 14.40 -40.96 -2.61
C ASP A 307 13.30 -40.12 -3.28
N LEU A 308 12.39 -40.78 -4.01
CA LEU A 308 11.28 -40.11 -4.67
C LEU A 308 10.32 -39.52 -3.64
N GLN A 309 10.28 -38.20 -3.58
CA GLN A 309 9.43 -37.45 -2.67
C GLN A 309 8.50 -36.51 -3.42
N TYR A 310 7.31 -36.28 -2.85
CA TYR A 310 6.45 -35.18 -3.27
C TYR A 310 6.90 -33.90 -2.59
N LYS A 311 7.18 -32.86 -3.37
CA LYS A 311 7.54 -31.52 -2.90
C LYS A 311 6.41 -30.54 -3.16
N ALA A 312 6.13 -29.68 -2.20
CA ALA A 312 5.19 -28.59 -2.36
C ALA A 312 5.66 -27.60 -3.45
N MET A 313 4.76 -27.18 -4.33
CA MET A 313 5.11 -26.34 -5.47
C MET A 313 4.54 -24.92 -5.39
N ASN A 314 3.65 -24.64 -4.43
CA ASN A 314 3.06 -23.32 -4.19
C ASN A 314 3.04 -23.01 -2.69
N TRP A 315 4.20 -22.86 -2.12
CA TRP A 315 4.37 -22.67 -0.68
C TRP A 315 4.82 -21.26 -0.34
N TYR A 316 4.52 -20.84 0.88
CA TYR A 316 5.07 -19.62 1.46
C TYR A 316 5.36 -19.82 2.96
N ASN A 317 6.26 -19.01 3.47
CA ASN A 317 6.49 -18.82 4.90
C ASN A 317 6.83 -17.35 5.14
N SER A 318 6.18 -16.73 6.11
CA SER A 318 6.36 -15.33 6.43
C SER A 318 6.41 -15.07 7.92
N TRP A 319 7.20 -14.07 8.29
CA TRP A 319 7.27 -13.51 9.63
C TRP A 319 6.84 -12.06 9.58
N SER A 320 6.05 -11.65 10.56
CA SER A 320 5.73 -10.24 10.79
C SER A 320 5.91 -9.89 12.27
N THR A 321 6.40 -8.69 12.52
CA THR A 321 6.50 -8.15 13.88
C THR A 321 6.09 -6.70 13.87
N GLN A 322 5.41 -6.27 14.94
CA GLN A 322 5.09 -4.87 15.17
C GLN A 322 5.44 -4.49 16.60
N ASN A 323 6.06 -3.32 16.76
CA ASN A 323 6.36 -2.76 18.06
C ASN A 323 5.95 -1.29 18.09
N LYS A 324 5.15 -0.91 19.07
CA LYS A 324 4.70 0.47 19.26
C LYS A 324 5.01 0.92 20.68
N LEU A 325 5.69 2.05 20.82
CA LEU A 325 5.97 2.71 22.07
C LEU A 325 5.20 4.03 22.12
N THR A 326 4.48 4.26 23.21
CA THR A 326 3.74 5.52 23.44
C THR A 326 4.26 6.18 24.70
N LEU A 327 4.91 7.33 24.52
CA LEU A 327 5.43 8.17 25.60
C LEU A 327 4.51 9.38 25.81
N LYS A 328 3.89 9.50 26.96
CA LYS A 328 3.19 10.71 27.45
C LYS A 328 4.23 11.65 28.04
N ILE A 329 4.69 12.65 27.27
CA ILE A 329 5.65 13.66 27.73
C ILE A 329 5.00 14.58 28.75
N SER A 330 3.75 14.98 28.46
CA SER A 330 2.86 15.75 29.33
C SER A 330 1.41 15.31 29.08
N PRO A 331 0.42 15.74 29.87
CA PRO A 331 -1.00 15.49 29.59
C PRO A 331 -1.43 15.93 28.18
N LEU A 332 -0.78 16.96 27.62
CA LEU A 332 -1.10 17.54 26.33
C LEU A 332 -0.18 17.04 25.19
N THR A 333 0.89 16.29 25.50
CA THR A 333 1.91 15.92 24.51
C THR A 333 2.20 14.42 24.55
N LYS A 334 2.00 13.76 23.41
CA LYS A 334 2.28 12.33 23.23
C LYS A 334 3.26 12.13 22.08
N LEU A 335 4.24 11.26 22.27
CA LEU A 335 5.16 10.79 21.26
C LEU A 335 4.97 9.30 21.05
N ARG A 336 4.78 8.86 19.82
CA ARG A 336 4.63 7.46 19.43
C ARG A 336 5.71 7.05 18.45
N LEU A 337 6.32 5.91 18.72
CA LEU A 337 7.21 5.23 17.77
C LEU A 337 6.54 3.91 17.39
N ASN A 338 6.30 3.70 16.11
CA ASN A 338 5.74 2.47 15.55
C ASN A 338 6.73 1.86 14.56
N THR A 339 7.08 0.59 14.74
CA THR A 339 7.95 -0.17 13.83
C THR A 339 7.27 -1.45 13.42
N ILE A 340 7.30 -1.77 12.13
CA ILE A 340 6.74 -3.00 11.56
C ILE A 340 7.79 -3.61 10.65
N PHE A 341 8.02 -4.92 10.79
CA PHE A 341 8.93 -5.69 9.95
C PHE A 341 8.21 -6.91 9.42
N ASN A 342 8.31 -7.14 8.12
CA ASN A 342 7.83 -8.34 7.46
C ASN A 342 8.99 -8.98 6.70
N SER A 343 9.06 -10.29 6.74
CA SER A 343 9.98 -11.08 5.93
C SER A 343 9.26 -12.33 5.45
N GLY A 344 9.20 -12.52 4.15
CA GLY A 344 8.51 -13.63 3.54
C GLY A 344 9.33 -14.28 2.44
N VAL A 345 9.23 -15.61 2.34
CA VAL A 345 9.75 -16.39 1.23
C VAL A 345 8.61 -17.23 0.66
N SER A 346 8.52 -17.27 -0.66
CA SER A 346 7.50 -18.05 -1.36
C SER A 346 8.02 -18.63 -2.66
N GLN A 347 7.30 -19.62 -3.15
CA GLN A 347 7.52 -20.18 -4.47
C GLN A 347 6.17 -20.45 -5.10
N GLY A 348 5.89 -19.82 -6.25
CA GLY A 348 4.66 -20.02 -7.00
C GLY A 348 4.66 -21.34 -7.78
N TYR A 349 3.49 -21.84 -8.18
CA TYR A 349 3.37 -23.04 -8.98
C TYR A 349 3.92 -22.84 -10.40
N ASP A 350 4.66 -23.83 -10.88
CA ASP A 350 5.07 -23.95 -12.27
C ASP A 350 4.82 -25.39 -12.74
N HIS A 351 3.86 -25.54 -13.67
CA HIS A 351 3.45 -26.84 -14.16
C HIS A 351 4.59 -27.59 -14.87
N ASN A 352 5.41 -26.87 -15.62
CA ASN A 352 6.51 -27.44 -16.38
C ASN A 352 7.60 -28.06 -15.49
N ARG A 353 7.73 -27.57 -14.25
CA ARG A 353 8.75 -27.98 -13.27
C ARG A 353 8.26 -29.04 -12.28
N GLN A 354 7.10 -29.67 -12.48
CA GLN A 354 6.57 -30.62 -11.50
C GLN A 354 7.43 -31.87 -11.32
N MET A 355 8.31 -32.19 -12.26
CA MET A 355 9.25 -33.32 -12.16
C MET A 355 10.65 -32.91 -11.71
N ALA A 356 11.03 -31.64 -11.78
CA ALA A 356 12.35 -31.10 -11.45
C ALA A 356 12.21 -29.76 -10.73
N GLN A 357 11.76 -29.79 -9.46
CA GLN A 357 11.41 -28.55 -8.72
C GLN A 357 12.62 -27.78 -8.20
N GLU A 358 13.78 -28.39 -8.07
CA GLU A 358 14.97 -27.81 -7.40
C GLU A 358 15.54 -26.59 -8.14
N GLY A 359 15.42 -26.57 -9.47
CA GLY A 359 15.92 -25.47 -10.31
C GLY A 359 15.06 -24.20 -10.30
N ARG A 360 14.06 -24.09 -9.43
CA ARG A 360 13.11 -22.98 -9.44
C ARG A 360 13.53 -21.84 -8.50
N LYS A 361 13.42 -20.62 -9.01
CA LYS A 361 13.62 -19.41 -8.21
C LYS A 361 12.60 -19.28 -7.07
N LYS A 362 13.01 -18.58 -6.02
CA LYS A 362 12.19 -18.20 -4.87
C LYS A 362 11.94 -16.70 -4.93
N ASN A 363 10.81 -16.28 -4.37
CA ASN A 363 10.48 -14.87 -4.19
C ASN A 363 10.66 -14.50 -2.73
N PHE A 364 11.40 -13.43 -2.47
CA PHE A 364 11.65 -12.85 -1.16
C PHE A 364 10.95 -11.49 -1.10
N ASN A 365 10.11 -11.31 -0.09
CA ASN A 365 9.38 -10.08 0.14
C ASN A 365 9.68 -9.56 1.53
N ASN A 366 10.39 -8.46 1.64
CA ASN A 366 10.81 -7.87 2.90
C ASN A 366 10.31 -6.43 3.00
N GLY A 367 9.52 -6.16 4.05
CA GLY A 367 8.96 -4.86 4.34
C GLY A 367 9.41 -4.33 5.69
N GLN A 368 9.77 -3.07 5.76
CA GLN A 368 10.09 -2.37 6.99
C GLN A 368 9.37 -1.03 7.02
N PHE A 369 8.67 -0.75 8.11
CA PHE A 369 8.11 0.57 8.41
C PHE A 369 8.64 1.08 9.73
N THR A 370 8.94 2.38 9.79
CA THR A 370 9.24 3.11 11.01
C THR A 370 8.53 4.44 10.96
N GLY A 371 7.65 4.69 11.92
CA GLY A 371 6.89 5.93 12.07
C GLY A 371 7.11 6.55 13.43
N LEU A 372 7.39 7.85 13.46
CA LEU A 372 7.47 8.67 14.67
C LEU A 372 6.39 9.75 14.59
N SER A 373 5.44 9.72 15.52
CA SER A 373 4.31 10.65 15.58
C SER A 373 4.34 11.46 16.86
N LEU A 374 4.34 12.77 16.73
CA LEU A 374 4.20 13.72 17.85
C LEU A 374 2.81 14.35 17.79
N SER A 375 2.01 14.19 18.84
CA SER A 375 0.72 14.86 19.02
C SER A 375 0.80 15.83 20.18
N HIS A 376 0.39 17.10 19.97
CA HIS A 376 0.36 18.13 21.00
C HIS A 376 -0.94 18.93 20.94
N SER A 377 -1.66 18.99 22.06
CA SER A 377 -2.86 19.83 22.21
C SER A 377 -2.48 21.19 22.79
N PHE A 378 -2.71 22.27 22.05
CA PHE A 378 -2.48 23.64 22.54
C PHE A 378 -3.59 24.10 23.47
N THR A 379 -4.81 23.73 23.12
CA THR A 379 -6.04 24.02 23.88
C THR A 379 -7.00 22.84 23.73
N PRO A 380 -8.08 22.74 24.49
CA PRO A 380 -9.14 21.76 24.22
C PRO A 380 -9.76 21.88 22.80
N LYS A 381 -9.54 23.01 22.14
CA LYS A 381 -10.08 23.35 20.81
C LYS A 381 -9.09 23.15 19.68
N SER A 382 -7.80 22.95 19.96
CA SER A 382 -6.77 22.91 18.92
C SER A 382 -5.63 21.97 19.27
N PHE A 383 -5.20 21.19 18.29
CA PHE A 383 -4.05 20.28 18.42
C PHE A 383 -3.28 20.14 17.11
N ILE A 384 -2.05 19.64 17.26
CA ILE A 384 -1.07 19.39 16.20
C ILE A 384 -0.68 17.91 16.18
N GLU A 385 -0.48 17.37 14.99
CA GLU A 385 0.16 16.09 14.81
C GLU A 385 1.28 16.19 13.75
N ILE A 386 2.47 15.70 14.07
CA ILE A 386 3.64 15.67 13.17
C ILE A 386 4.04 14.22 13.02
N ASN A 387 4.09 13.75 11.79
CA ASN A 387 4.46 12.39 11.44
C ASN A 387 5.73 12.40 10.59
N LEU A 388 6.74 11.69 11.08
CA LEU A 388 7.92 11.30 10.32
C LEU A 388 7.83 9.81 10.04
N SER A 389 8.03 9.42 8.81
CA SER A 389 7.92 8.02 8.43
C SER A 389 8.99 7.61 7.43
N GLN A 390 9.36 6.35 7.50
CA GLN A 390 10.14 5.68 6.47
C GLN A 390 9.58 4.29 6.28
N TYR A 391 9.36 3.91 5.04
CA TYR A 391 9.22 2.51 4.71
C TYR A 391 10.23 2.09 3.64
N ILE A 392 10.62 0.81 3.71
CA ILE A 392 11.49 0.16 2.74
C ILE A 392 10.80 -1.15 2.36
N HIS A 393 10.57 -1.33 1.08
CA HIS A 393 10.04 -2.56 0.52
C HIS A 393 11.06 -3.15 -0.46
N LYS A 394 11.50 -4.37 -0.17
CA LYS A 394 12.40 -5.14 -1.04
C LYS A 394 11.65 -6.35 -1.58
N ASN A 395 11.67 -6.48 -2.88
CA ASN A 395 11.14 -7.64 -3.57
C ASN A 395 12.25 -8.22 -4.43
N GLU A 396 12.64 -9.45 -4.11
CA GLU A 396 13.76 -10.13 -4.77
C GLU A 396 13.30 -11.51 -5.25
N SER A 397 13.80 -11.92 -6.41
CA SER A 397 13.51 -13.23 -6.98
C SER A 397 14.76 -13.80 -7.62
N TYR A 398 15.20 -14.93 -7.12
CA TYR A 398 16.39 -15.67 -7.61
C TYR A 398 16.38 -17.10 -7.12
N LEU A 399 17.18 -17.96 -7.76
CA LEU A 399 17.40 -19.34 -7.29
C LEU A 399 18.42 -19.37 -6.15
N TYR A 400 19.59 -18.79 -6.36
CA TYR A 400 20.66 -18.62 -5.38
C TYR A 400 20.99 -17.15 -5.20
N GLU A 401 21.38 -16.76 -3.98
CA GLU A 401 21.71 -15.36 -3.65
C GLU A 401 22.94 -14.89 -4.44
N ASP A 402 24.00 -15.71 -4.47
CA ASP A 402 25.15 -15.44 -5.32
C ASP A 402 24.81 -15.76 -6.78
N PRO A 403 24.90 -14.78 -7.71
CA PRO A 403 24.65 -15.00 -9.14
C PRO A 403 25.68 -15.91 -9.81
N LEU A 404 26.86 -16.09 -9.22
CA LEU A 404 27.94 -16.96 -9.71
C LEU A 404 28.10 -18.25 -8.90
N ASP A 405 27.04 -18.65 -8.17
CA ASP A 405 27.03 -19.88 -7.38
C ASP A 405 27.37 -21.09 -8.28
N GLU A 406 28.32 -21.93 -7.84
CA GLU A 406 28.79 -23.11 -8.60
C GLU A 406 27.66 -24.07 -8.95
N ARG A 407 26.57 -24.08 -8.21
CA ARG A 407 25.39 -24.90 -8.50
C ARG A 407 24.63 -24.50 -9.76
N TYR A 408 24.89 -23.33 -10.35
CA TYR A 408 24.40 -22.98 -11.67
C TYR A 408 25.12 -23.72 -12.80
N ILE A 409 26.37 -24.12 -12.59
CA ILE A 409 27.19 -24.76 -13.63
C ILE A 409 26.64 -26.13 -13.94
N THR A 410 26.27 -26.37 -15.19
CA THR A 410 25.79 -27.65 -15.67
C THR A 410 26.83 -28.27 -16.60
N PRO A 411 27.44 -29.42 -16.26
CA PRO A 411 28.39 -30.10 -17.14
C PRO A 411 27.75 -30.60 -18.45
N ASP A 412 28.46 -30.47 -19.55
CA ASP A 412 27.98 -30.92 -20.87
C ASP A 412 27.76 -32.43 -20.93
N SER A 413 28.60 -33.21 -20.23
CA SER A 413 28.46 -34.68 -20.12
C SER A 413 27.09 -35.12 -19.53
N LEU A 414 26.51 -34.33 -18.62
CA LEU A 414 25.17 -34.59 -18.09
C LEU A 414 24.09 -34.36 -19.11
N PHE A 415 24.20 -33.27 -19.92
CA PHE A 415 23.25 -32.98 -20.96
C PHE A 415 23.11 -34.14 -21.95
N TRP A 416 24.23 -34.65 -22.50
CA TRP A 416 24.21 -35.73 -23.50
C TRP A 416 23.73 -37.05 -22.86
N ALA A 417 24.08 -37.35 -21.64
CA ALA A 417 23.62 -38.57 -20.96
C ALA A 417 22.07 -38.56 -20.84
N HIS A 418 21.43 -37.40 -20.70
CA HIS A 418 19.98 -37.30 -20.55
C HIS A 418 19.22 -37.34 -21.88
N ILE A 419 19.85 -36.94 -22.97
CA ILE A 419 19.24 -37.04 -24.32
C ILE A 419 19.18 -38.50 -24.77
N ILE A 420 20.16 -39.31 -24.38
CA ILE A 420 20.31 -40.69 -24.82
C ILE A 420 19.76 -41.73 -23.83
N GLY A 421 19.46 -41.30 -22.59
CA GLY A 421 19.05 -42.18 -21.46
C GLY A 421 17.66 -42.83 -21.66
N GLU A 422 17.50 -44.06 -21.09
CA GLU A 422 16.22 -44.76 -21.03
C GLU A 422 15.24 -44.11 -20.06
N VAL A 423 13.94 -44.25 -20.34
CA VAL A 423 12.86 -43.80 -19.47
C VAL A 423 12.88 -44.59 -18.18
N PRO A 424 12.93 -43.95 -17.02
CA PRO A 424 12.78 -44.67 -15.76
C PRO A 424 11.44 -45.38 -15.65
N ASP A 425 11.45 -46.64 -15.19
CA ASP A 425 10.25 -47.50 -15.06
C ASP A 425 9.10 -46.83 -14.28
N HIS A 426 9.42 -46.02 -13.27
CA HIS A 426 8.39 -45.37 -12.46
C HIS A 426 7.65 -44.22 -13.21
N ILE A 427 8.30 -43.66 -14.23
CA ILE A 427 7.66 -42.69 -15.11
C ILE A 427 6.80 -43.39 -16.15
N GLN A 428 7.27 -44.50 -16.72
CA GLN A 428 6.47 -45.34 -17.59
C GLN A 428 5.21 -45.82 -16.88
N ASN A 429 5.32 -46.26 -15.64
CA ASN A 429 4.21 -46.77 -14.84
C ASN A 429 3.22 -45.67 -14.42
N GLU A 430 3.65 -44.43 -14.24
CA GLU A 430 2.77 -43.31 -13.82
C GLU A 430 2.07 -42.65 -15.02
N TYR A 431 2.73 -42.57 -16.18
CA TYR A 431 2.23 -41.85 -17.36
C TYR A 431 1.90 -42.73 -18.55
N GLY A 432 2.08 -44.06 -18.46
CA GLY A 432 1.75 -45.05 -19.48
C GLY A 432 2.83 -45.30 -20.51
N ASP A 433 2.74 -46.48 -21.18
CA ASP A 433 3.59 -46.83 -22.31
C ASP A 433 3.36 -45.86 -23.49
N GLY A 434 4.38 -45.16 -23.90
CA GLY A 434 4.30 -44.23 -25.03
C GLY A 434 4.48 -42.76 -24.68
N VAL A 435 4.86 -42.44 -23.46
CA VAL A 435 5.32 -41.07 -23.12
C VAL A 435 6.61 -40.81 -23.92
N ASN A 436 6.46 -40.07 -24.99
CA ASN A 436 7.58 -39.62 -25.81
C ASN A 436 8.40 -38.60 -25.02
N TYR A 437 9.66 -38.81 -24.78
CA TYR A 437 10.57 -37.93 -24.00
C TYR A 437 10.84 -36.58 -24.62
N PHE A 438 10.47 -36.38 -25.84
CA PHE A 438 10.34 -35.07 -26.50
C PHE A 438 8.84 -34.78 -26.70
N PRO A 439 8.05 -34.71 -25.66
CA PRO A 439 6.63 -34.58 -25.87
C PRO A 439 6.29 -33.17 -26.29
N GLN A 440 5.23 -33.08 -27.00
CA GLN A 440 4.44 -31.88 -27.17
C GLN A 440 3.90 -31.32 -25.82
N TYR A 441 4.17 -32.00 -24.71
CA TYR A 441 3.82 -31.60 -23.34
C TYR A 441 5.11 -31.30 -22.58
N THR A 442 5.25 -30.04 -22.20
CA THR A 442 6.47 -29.39 -21.74
C THR A 442 6.74 -29.62 -20.25
N PHE A 443 7.13 -30.84 -19.85
CA PHE A 443 7.73 -31.01 -18.53
C PHE A 443 9.24 -30.86 -18.62
N ASN A 444 9.79 -29.95 -17.82
CA ASN A 444 11.22 -29.75 -17.73
C ASN A 444 11.86 -30.92 -16.97
N ARG A 445 12.76 -31.61 -17.66
CA ARG A 445 13.55 -32.69 -17.07
C ARG A 445 14.76 -32.16 -16.31
N TRP A 446 15.27 -30.99 -16.71
CA TRP A 446 16.46 -30.36 -16.15
C TRP A 446 16.39 -28.84 -16.32
N GLY A 447 17.38 -28.14 -15.78
CA GLY A 447 17.58 -26.71 -15.94
C GLY A 447 17.25 -25.91 -14.69
N VAL A 448 17.82 -24.74 -14.65
CA VAL A 448 17.75 -23.78 -13.54
C VAL A 448 17.14 -22.47 -14.02
N ASP A 449 16.40 -21.79 -13.15
CA ASP A 449 15.91 -20.46 -13.42
C ASP A 449 17.08 -19.48 -13.30
N THR A 450 17.37 -18.79 -14.40
CA THR A 450 18.47 -17.82 -14.50
C THR A 450 18.04 -16.39 -14.24
N ASP A 451 16.72 -16.13 -14.24
CA ASP A 451 16.17 -14.80 -14.00
C ASP A 451 16.46 -14.31 -12.58
N ARG A 452 16.89 -13.07 -12.51
CA ARG A 452 17.10 -12.35 -11.26
C ARG A 452 16.33 -11.04 -11.29
N PHE A 453 15.60 -10.79 -10.22
CA PHE A 453 14.86 -9.55 -10.03
C PHE A 453 15.15 -9.02 -8.63
N MET A 454 15.65 -7.81 -8.53
CA MET A 454 15.95 -7.14 -7.26
C MET A 454 15.40 -5.73 -7.33
N ARG A 455 14.42 -5.45 -6.50
CA ARG A 455 13.78 -4.15 -6.39
C ARG A 455 13.81 -3.66 -4.94
N GLU A 456 14.16 -2.40 -4.75
CA GLU A 456 14.01 -1.70 -3.48
C GLU A 456 13.25 -0.39 -3.70
N THR A 457 12.13 -0.23 -3.00
CA THR A 457 11.42 1.04 -2.88
C THR A 457 11.59 1.56 -1.47
N LYS A 458 12.28 2.69 -1.32
CA LYS A 458 12.40 3.41 -0.06
C LYS A 458 11.62 4.70 -0.14
N THR A 459 10.73 4.93 0.81
CA THR A 459 9.92 6.15 0.89
C THR A 459 10.07 6.78 2.26
N GLN A 460 10.38 8.08 2.28
CA GLN A 460 10.48 8.90 3.48
C GLN A 460 9.39 9.96 3.43
N GLY A 461 8.56 10.01 4.48
CA GLY A 461 7.43 10.93 4.59
C GLY A 461 7.61 11.90 5.75
N PHE A 462 7.25 13.14 5.51
CA PHE A 462 7.02 14.17 6.51
C PHE A 462 5.60 14.68 6.31
N LYS A 463 4.75 14.48 7.31
CA LYS A 463 3.37 14.95 7.30
C LYS A 463 3.11 15.78 8.55
N ILE A 464 2.36 16.84 8.37
CA ILE A 464 2.10 17.79 9.41
C ILE A 464 0.64 18.24 9.26
N ASP A 465 -0.14 18.15 10.32
CA ASP A 465 -1.59 18.29 10.31
C ASP A 465 -2.10 19.10 11.54
N TYR A 466 -2.97 20.14 11.39
CA TYR A 466 -3.60 20.98 12.45
C TYR A 466 -5.10 20.92 12.41
N THR A 467 -5.69 20.72 13.56
CA THR A 467 -7.14 20.81 13.75
C THR A 467 -7.48 21.90 14.75
N ASN A 468 -8.46 22.73 14.40
CA ASN A 468 -8.97 23.77 15.28
C ASN A 468 -10.50 23.90 15.17
N GLN A 469 -11.18 23.76 16.30
CA GLN A 469 -12.58 24.11 16.44
C GLN A 469 -12.69 25.61 16.65
N ILE A 470 -12.88 26.38 15.56
CA ILE A 470 -12.91 27.85 15.60
C ILE A 470 -14.09 28.37 16.43
N ASN A 471 -15.25 27.76 16.20
CA ASN A 471 -16.51 28.05 16.89
C ASN A 471 -17.32 26.76 17.02
N ASN A 472 -18.53 26.82 17.53
CA ASN A 472 -19.37 25.63 17.76
C ASN A 472 -19.75 24.92 16.44
N TYR A 473 -19.64 25.60 15.30
CA TYR A 473 -20.07 25.09 13.99
C TYR A 473 -18.91 24.68 13.09
N ASN A 474 -17.76 25.36 13.16
CA ASN A 474 -16.67 25.21 12.21
C ASN A 474 -15.46 24.52 12.83
N GLN A 475 -15.05 23.41 12.26
CA GLN A 475 -13.79 22.75 12.54
C GLN A 475 -12.90 22.78 11.30
N ILE A 476 -11.84 23.57 11.36
CA ILE A 476 -10.86 23.66 10.27
C ILE A 476 -9.76 22.64 10.45
N LYS A 477 -9.41 22.00 9.34
CA LYS A 477 -8.20 21.17 9.19
C LYS A 477 -7.31 21.77 8.11
N LEU A 478 -6.01 21.85 8.39
CA LEU A 478 -4.96 22.27 7.46
C LEU A 478 -3.83 21.26 7.53
N GLY A 479 -3.23 20.96 6.39
CA GLY A 479 -2.07 20.05 6.42
C GLY A 479 -1.17 20.19 5.22
N ALA A 480 0.04 19.65 5.38
CA ALA A 480 1.04 19.53 4.32
C ALA A 480 1.75 18.19 4.45
N ASP A 481 2.06 17.59 3.33
CA ASP A 481 2.92 16.41 3.28
C ASP A 481 4.03 16.56 2.23
N LEU A 482 5.17 15.94 2.53
CA LEU A 482 6.33 15.82 1.67
C LEU A 482 6.74 14.36 1.66
N THR A 483 6.86 13.79 0.47
CA THR A 483 7.31 12.41 0.29
C THR A 483 8.51 12.37 -0.65
N LEU A 484 9.57 11.73 -0.19
CA LEU A 484 10.80 11.50 -0.96
C LEU A 484 10.91 10.00 -1.22
N HIS A 485 11.07 9.64 -2.48
CA HIS A 485 11.21 8.25 -2.87
C HIS A 485 12.65 7.97 -3.33
N THR A 486 13.09 6.73 -3.15
CA THR A 486 14.26 6.15 -3.81
C THR A 486 13.82 4.80 -4.36
N LEU A 487 13.92 4.66 -5.67
CA LEU A 487 13.57 3.46 -6.41
C LEU A 487 14.82 2.86 -6.99
N LYS A 488 15.10 1.60 -6.65
CA LYS A 488 16.19 0.83 -7.23
C LYS A 488 15.62 -0.42 -7.89
N LEU A 489 16.06 -0.67 -9.08
CA LEU A 489 15.79 -1.91 -9.81
C LEU A 489 17.09 -2.45 -10.38
N ASP A 490 17.28 -3.75 -10.25
CA ASP A 490 18.29 -4.50 -10.98
C ASP A 490 17.67 -5.85 -11.40
N THR A 491 17.43 -6.02 -12.68
CA THR A 491 16.82 -7.22 -13.24
C THR A 491 17.54 -7.68 -14.49
N TYR A 492 17.83 -8.96 -14.55
CA TYR A 492 18.52 -9.61 -15.63
C TYR A 492 18.33 -11.13 -15.58
N ALA A 493 18.56 -11.79 -16.69
CA ALA A 493 18.84 -13.23 -16.74
C ALA A 493 20.36 -13.44 -16.78
N LEU A 494 20.86 -14.47 -16.10
CA LEU A 494 22.24 -14.89 -16.24
C LEU A 494 22.48 -15.34 -17.67
N LEU A 495 23.54 -14.84 -18.27
CA LEU A 495 23.98 -15.26 -19.59
C LEU A 495 24.86 -16.51 -19.48
N ASP A 496 25.01 -17.22 -20.57
CA ASP A 496 25.85 -18.41 -20.67
C ASP A 496 27.22 -18.05 -21.24
N SER A 497 28.26 -18.48 -20.52
CA SER A 497 29.65 -18.41 -20.99
C SER A 497 30.27 -19.80 -21.02
N SER A 498 29.45 -20.84 -21.26
CA SER A 498 29.89 -22.24 -21.19
C SER A 498 31.09 -22.53 -22.08
N GLN A 499 31.98 -23.37 -21.55
CA GLN A 499 33.12 -23.91 -22.29
C GLN A 499 32.77 -25.31 -22.85
N ALA A 500 33.68 -25.93 -23.57
CA ALA A 500 33.43 -27.18 -24.27
C ALA A 500 32.96 -28.36 -23.36
N ASP A 501 33.22 -28.31 -22.06
CA ASP A 501 32.83 -29.31 -21.07
C ASP A 501 31.63 -28.92 -20.21
N GLN A 502 31.00 -27.79 -20.52
CA GLN A 502 29.89 -27.22 -19.74
C GLN A 502 28.70 -26.92 -20.63
N GLN A 503 27.50 -27.28 -20.21
CA GLN A 503 26.24 -26.90 -20.87
C GLN A 503 25.80 -25.50 -20.50
N PHE A 504 26.11 -25.05 -19.30
CA PHE A 504 25.80 -23.71 -18.82
C PHE A 504 26.86 -23.28 -17.80
N SER A 505 27.31 -22.04 -17.93
CA SER A 505 28.19 -21.36 -16.96
C SER A 505 27.71 -19.91 -16.78
N PRO A 506 27.32 -19.49 -15.58
CA PRO A 506 26.69 -18.20 -15.38
C PRO A 506 27.66 -17.03 -15.59
N ILE A 507 27.19 -16.01 -16.31
CA ILE A 507 27.82 -14.70 -16.42
C ILE A 507 26.80 -13.60 -16.16
N ILE A 508 27.21 -12.57 -15.44
CA ILE A 508 26.36 -11.42 -15.15
C ILE A 508 26.43 -10.46 -16.33
N PRO A 509 25.30 -10.10 -16.96
CA PRO A 509 25.32 -9.10 -18.06
C PRO A 509 25.80 -7.74 -17.54
N ASP A 510 26.53 -7.02 -18.39
CA ASP A 510 26.97 -5.67 -18.08
C ASP A 510 25.79 -4.71 -17.83
N ILE A 511 25.99 -3.75 -16.94
CA ILE A 511 24.97 -2.74 -16.58
C ILE A 511 24.52 -1.95 -17.84
N GLY A 512 25.42 -1.69 -18.78
CA GLY A 512 25.14 -1.02 -20.06
C GLY A 512 24.35 -1.86 -21.05
N SER A 513 24.39 -3.20 -20.94
CA SER A 513 23.79 -4.10 -21.91
C SER A 513 22.27 -4.07 -21.92
N PHE A 514 21.68 -4.47 -23.04
CA PHE A 514 20.25 -4.70 -23.18
C PHE A 514 19.72 -5.77 -22.21
N ASN A 515 20.51 -6.78 -21.91
CA ASN A 515 20.14 -7.93 -21.09
C ASN A 515 20.01 -7.60 -19.59
N ARG A 516 20.30 -6.36 -19.16
CA ARG A 516 20.17 -5.93 -17.76
C ARG A 516 19.48 -4.59 -17.65
N SER A 517 18.35 -4.53 -16.94
CA SER A 517 17.73 -3.27 -16.58
C SER A 517 18.16 -2.89 -15.16
N ASN A 518 18.94 -1.81 -15.06
CA ASN A 518 19.42 -1.30 -13.79
C ASN A 518 19.19 0.21 -13.71
N TYR A 519 18.52 0.67 -12.63
CA TYR A 519 18.31 2.10 -12.41
C TYR A 519 18.14 2.47 -10.94
N GLU A 520 18.38 3.73 -10.64
CA GLU A 520 18.01 4.41 -9.41
C GLU A 520 17.36 5.75 -9.74
N PHE A 521 16.13 5.99 -9.23
CA PHE A 521 15.40 7.25 -9.37
C PHE A 521 14.95 7.77 -8.01
N ASN A 522 14.89 9.11 -7.88
CA ASN A 522 14.57 9.78 -6.64
C ASN A 522 13.43 10.81 -6.81
N PRO A 523 12.21 10.39 -7.21
CA PRO A 523 11.10 11.31 -7.38
C PRO A 523 10.64 11.92 -6.06
N LYS A 524 9.96 13.06 -6.16
CA LYS A 524 9.50 13.84 -5.03
C LYS A 524 8.03 14.22 -5.21
N GLU A 525 7.26 14.08 -4.14
CA GLU A 525 5.88 14.54 -4.06
C GLU A 525 5.69 15.49 -2.88
N TRP A 526 4.82 16.47 -3.04
CA TRP A 526 4.36 17.28 -1.92
C TRP A 526 2.92 17.73 -2.13
N SER A 527 2.24 17.99 -1.05
CA SER A 527 0.88 18.48 -1.10
C SER A 527 0.55 19.41 0.06
N ILE A 528 -0.49 20.23 -0.15
CA ILE A 528 -1.08 21.08 0.87
C ILE A 528 -2.60 20.94 0.76
N TYR A 529 -3.30 20.88 1.90
CA TYR A 529 -4.75 20.88 1.90
C TYR A 529 -5.35 21.80 2.96
N PHE A 530 -6.56 22.23 2.67
CA PHE A 530 -7.46 22.95 3.57
C PHE A 530 -8.82 22.27 3.57
N GLN A 531 -9.43 22.13 4.74
CA GLN A 531 -10.75 21.54 4.91
C GLN A 531 -11.51 22.23 6.04
N ASP A 532 -12.80 22.48 5.83
CA ASP A 532 -13.73 22.93 6.87
C ASP A 532 -14.85 21.90 7.03
N LYS A 533 -15.04 21.42 8.25
CA LYS A 533 -16.20 20.63 8.67
C LYS A 533 -17.18 21.56 9.37
N ILE A 534 -18.30 21.84 8.71
CA ILE A 534 -19.36 22.71 9.19
C ILE A 534 -20.48 21.86 9.76
N GLU A 535 -20.75 22.01 11.06
CA GLU A 535 -21.81 21.33 11.81
C GLU A 535 -22.90 22.37 12.15
N TYR A 536 -23.90 22.56 11.27
CA TYR A 536 -24.97 23.55 11.49
C TYR A 536 -26.30 22.85 11.76
N GLY A 537 -26.76 22.93 12.99
CA GLY A 537 -27.88 22.11 13.45
C GLY A 537 -27.55 20.62 13.30
N ASP A 538 -28.39 19.93 12.54
CA ASP A 538 -28.17 18.51 12.25
C ASP A 538 -27.48 18.27 10.89
N MET A 539 -27.28 19.33 10.07
CA MET A 539 -26.60 19.24 8.78
C MET A 539 -25.09 19.31 8.95
N ILE A 540 -24.39 18.44 8.23
CA ILE A 540 -22.92 18.40 8.24
C ILE A 540 -22.42 18.60 6.82
N ILE A 541 -21.52 19.55 6.62
CA ILE A 541 -20.85 19.83 5.36
C ILE A 541 -19.35 19.69 5.55
N ASN A 542 -18.70 18.89 4.72
CA ASN A 542 -17.26 18.84 4.58
C ASN A 542 -16.87 19.48 3.24
N ALA A 543 -16.17 20.59 3.27
CA ALA A 543 -15.66 21.27 2.09
C ALA A 543 -14.13 21.37 2.17
N GLY A 544 -13.44 21.01 1.11
CA GLY A 544 -11.98 21.01 1.12
C GLY A 544 -11.35 21.21 -0.25
N LEU A 545 -10.11 21.66 -0.21
CA LEU A 545 -9.23 21.82 -1.37
C LEU A 545 -7.90 21.15 -1.06
N ARG A 546 -7.36 20.41 -2.02
CA ARG A 546 -6.03 19.85 -1.95
C ARG A 546 -5.24 20.21 -3.21
N TYR A 547 -4.03 20.71 -3.03
CA TYR A 547 -3.07 20.91 -4.10
C TYR A 547 -1.96 19.86 -3.96
N GLU A 548 -1.69 19.15 -5.03
CA GLU A 548 -0.69 18.09 -5.10
C GLU A 548 0.31 18.38 -6.21
N SER A 549 1.57 18.04 -6.00
CA SER A 549 2.65 18.24 -6.96
C SER A 549 3.60 17.05 -6.94
N PHE A 550 4.01 16.62 -8.13
CA PHE A 550 4.94 15.53 -8.36
C PHE A 550 6.08 15.98 -9.28
N ASP A 551 7.31 15.72 -8.85
CA ASP A 551 8.53 15.95 -9.61
C ASP A 551 9.17 14.58 -9.94
N PRO A 552 9.15 14.12 -11.19
CA PRO A 552 9.71 12.82 -11.58
C PRO A 552 11.22 12.73 -11.41
N ARG A 553 11.94 13.84 -11.42
CA ARG A 553 13.41 13.92 -11.35
C ARG A 553 14.09 12.98 -12.32
N SER A 554 13.65 12.98 -13.55
CA SER A 554 14.11 12.12 -14.61
C SER A 554 14.40 12.93 -15.88
N LYS A 555 14.78 12.22 -16.92
CA LYS A 555 15.01 12.76 -18.26
C LYS A 555 14.29 11.92 -19.28
N THR A 556 13.90 12.54 -20.37
CA THR A 556 13.29 11.89 -21.54
C THR A 556 14.06 12.28 -22.81
N PRO A 557 14.09 11.43 -23.84
CA PRO A 557 14.74 11.79 -25.11
C PRO A 557 14.13 13.06 -25.69
N ASN A 558 14.97 13.91 -26.27
CA ASN A 558 14.51 15.13 -26.93
C ASN A 558 13.75 14.79 -28.22
N ASN A 559 14.25 13.81 -28.97
CA ASN A 559 13.57 13.23 -30.13
C ASN A 559 13.21 11.77 -29.86
N ILE A 560 11.94 11.45 -29.86
CA ILE A 560 11.44 10.08 -29.58
C ILE A 560 11.70 9.10 -30.74
N HIS A 561 11.86 9.59 -31.96
CA HIS A 561 12.19 8.78 -33.14
C HIS A 561 13.68 8.47 -33.26
N GLU A 562 14.49 9.21 -32.53
CA GLU A 562 15.93 9.04 -32.44
C GLU A 562 16.36 9.17 -30.98
N PRO A 563 16.07 8.19 -30.13
CA PRO A 563 16.41 8.28 -28.72
C PRO A 563 17.93 8.23 -28.42
N TYR A 564 18.77 8.23 -29.45
CA TYR A 564 20.25 8.26 -29.48
C TYR A 564 20.90 7.19 -28.60
N ILE A 565 20.34 6.02 -28.66
CA ILE A 565 20.85 4.91 -27.90
C ILE A 565 21.22 3.82 -28.88
N ASN A 566 22.25 4.10 -29.64
CA ASN A 566 23.01 3.03 -30.27
C ASN A 566 23.74 2.32 -29.14
N ASN A 567 23.48 1.06 -29.02
CA ASN A 567 24.19 0.20 -28.11
C ASN A 567 25.54 -0.21 -28.73
N PRO A 568 26.64 -0.20 -27.98
CA PRO A 568 26.67 0.28 -26.59
C PRO A 568 26.92 1.79 -26.56
N ARG A 569 26.02 2.51 -25.93
CA ARG A 569 26.28 3.89 -25.53
C ARG A 569 27.52 3.90 -24.64
N ASN A 570 28.56 4.62 -25.02
CA ASN A 570 29.75 4.72 -24.19
C ASN A 570 29.39 5.43 -22.86
N PRO A 571 29.41 4.74 -21.71
CA PRO A 571 29.09 5.38 -20.42
C PRO A 571 30.04 6.54 -20.07
N ALA A 572 31.23 6.58 -20.64
CA ALA A 572 32.18 7.66 -20.46
C ALA A 572 31.65 9.00 -20.98
N LEU A 573 30.85 9.00 -22.07
CA LEU A 573 30.23 10.22 -22.58
C LEU A 573 29.17 10.80 -21.64
N ASP A 574 28.52 9.95 -20.84
CA ASP A 574 27.55 10.41 -19.84
C ASP A 574 28.17 11.12 -18.66
N SER A 575 29.44 10.87 -18.38
CA SER A 575 30.19 11.48 -17.29
C SER A 575 30.87 12.78 -17.67
N LEU A 576 31.00 13.08 -18.97
CA LEU A 576 31.68 14.29 -19.44
C LEU A 576 30.81 15.53 -19.27
N SER A 577 31.45 16.65 -18.92
CA SER A 577 30.86 17.99 -18.98
C SER A 577 30.67 18.43 -20.44
N LEU A 578 29.93 19.52 -20.64
CA LEU A 578 29.76 20.09 -21.99
C LEU A 578 31.06 20.60 -22.59
N GLU A 579 31.95 21.17 -21.78
CA GLU A 579 33.27 21.67 -22.19
C GLU A 579 34.16 20.52 -22.65
N GLU A 580 34.15 19.40 -21.90
CA GLU A 580 34.87 18.18 -22.27
C GLU A 580 34.32 17.51 -23.54
N LEU A 581 33.01 17.58 -23.79
CA LEU A 581 32.40 17.07 -25.03
C LEU A 581 32.72 17.92 -26.26
N GLU A 582 32.93 19.23 -26.07
CA GLU A 582 33.36 20.16 -27.13
C GLU A 582 34.85 19.99 -27.49
N GLU A 583 35.67 19.47 -26.56
CA GLU A 583 37.11 19.23 -26.76
C GLU A 583 37.43 17.81 -27.33
N ILE A 584 36.44 16.95 -27.51
CA ILE A 584 36.67 15.61 -28.06
C ILE A 584 37.23 15.71 -29.48
N ASP A 585 38.37 15.07 -29.71
CA ASP A 585 38.85 14.81 -31.07
C ASP A 585 38.02 13.68 -31.69
N TRP A 586 37.13 14.03 -32.62
CA TRP A 586 36.21 13.11 -33.26
C TRP A 586 36.89 12.06 -34.13
N GLY A 587 38.18 12.17 -34.36
CA GLY A 587 39.01 11.15 -35.01
C GLY A 587 39.49 10.05 -34.05
N ASP A 588 39.37 10.27 -32.75
CA ASP A 588 39.75 9.28 -31.75
C ASP A 588 38.80 8.08 -31.76
N ILE A 589 39.34 6.93 -31.35
CA ILE A 589 38.58 5.68 -31.27
C ILE A 589 37.54 5.80 -30.14
N TRP A 590 36.27 5.69 -30.49
CA TRP A 590 35.19 5.67 -29.52
C TRP A 590 35.06 4.33 -28.82
N TYR A 591 35.04 3.24 -29.61
CA TYR A 591 35.05 1.87 -29.09
C TYR A 591 35.61 0.91 -30.13
N THR A 592 36.11 -0.21 -29.63
CA THR A 592 36.62 -1.29 -30.49
C THR A 592 35.66 -2.48 -30.40
N GLU A 593 35.11 -2.90 -31.52
CA GLU A 593 34.31 -4.11 -31.64
C GLU A 593 35.21 -5.28 -32.08
N ILE A 594 34.88 -6.48 -31.58
CA ILE A 594 35.52 -7.71 -32.06
C ILE A 594 34.52 -8.45 -32.97
N ASP A 595 34.84 -8.60 -34.24
CA ASP A 595 34.00 -9.31 -35.19
C ASP A 595 33.95 -10.83 -34.92
N SER A 596 33.05 -11.53 -35.58
CA SER A 596 32.89 -12.98 -35.43
C SER A 596 34.11 -13.81 -35.82
N LEU A 597 35.14 -13.18 -36.40
CA LEU A 597 36.41 -13.79 -36.81
C LEU A 597 37.54 -13.44 -35.82
N GLY A 598 37.28 -12.65 -34.80
CA GLY A 598 38.26 -12.21 -33.82
C GLY A 598 39.10 -11.00 -34.22
N ASN A 599 38.74 -10.26 -35.28
CA ASN A 599 39.42 -9.04 -35.68
C ASN A 599 38.83 -7.85 -34.91
N SER A 600 39.72 -6.93 -34.54
CA SER A 600 39.32 -5.65 -33.90
C SER A 600 38.89 -4.65 -34.99
N ILE A 601 37.69 -4.09 -34.83
CA ILE A 601 37.16 -2.99 -35.66
C ILE A 601 37.05 -1.78 -34.74
N ASP A 602 37.82 -0.73 -35.05
CA ASP A 602 37.83 0.52 -34.32
C ASP A 602 36.78 1.48 -34.89
N HIS A 603 35.82 1.88 -34.07
CA HIS A 603 34.81 2.88 -34.40
C HIS A 603 35.23 4.23 -33.84
N THR A 604 35.30 5.25 -34.68
CA THR A 604 35.73 6.60 -34.28
C THR A 604 34.55 7.49 -33.91
N TYR A 605 34.81 8.55 -33.16
CA TYR A 605 33.81 9.58 -32.89
C TYR A 605 33.29 10.26 -34.17
N SER A 606 34.08 10.36 -35.23
CA SER A 606 33.63 10.93 -36.51
C SER A 606 32.58 10.08 -37.20
N GLU A 607 32.65 8.76 -37.15
CA GLU A 607 31.62 7.86 -37.67
C GLU A 607 30.28 8.04 -36.95
N PHE A 608 30.33 8.30 -35.66
CA PHE A 608 29.16 8.67 -34.88
C PHE A 608 28.64 10.07 -35.25
N TYR A 609 29.54 11.03 -35.49
CA TYR A 609 29.21 12.39 -35.90
C TYR A 609 28.56 12.47 -37.27
N ASP A 610 29.11 11.77 -38.26
CA ASP A 610 28.62 11.78 -39.63
C ASP A 610 27.17 11.24 -39.76
N ARG A 611 26.78 10.39 -38.87
CA ARG A 611 25.42 9.85 -38.76
C ARG A 611 24.40 10.92 -38.33
N PHE A 612 24.82 12.01 -37.69
CA PHE A 612 24.00 13.07 -37.11
C PHE A 612 24.33 14.48 -37.61
N ASN A 613 25.05 14.59 -38.71
CA ASN A 613 25.63 15.84 -39.25
C ASN A 613 24.56 16.91 -39.58
N ASP A 614 23.32 16.53 -39.83
CA ASP A 614 22.20 17.45 -40.08
C ASP A 614 21.60 18.06 -38.81
N GLN A 615 22.05 17.67 -37.61
CA GLN A 615 21.52 18.13 -36.32
C GLN A 615 22.61 18.39 -35.28
N PRO A 616 23.42 19.45 -35.44
CA PRO A 616 24.58 19.70 -34.56
C PRO A 616 24.24 19.91 -33.07
N GLY A 617 23.00 20.24 -32.75
CA GLY A 617 22.55 20.33 -31.34
C GLY A 617 22.36 18.98 -30.60
N LEU A 618 22.50 17.88 -31.33
CA LEU A 618 22.33 16.52 -30.79
C LEU A 618 23.63 15.91 -30.27
N ILE A 619 24.75 16.46 -30.64
CA ILE A 619 26.10 16.02 -30.20
C ILE A 619 26.32 16.45 -28.76
N SER A 620 25.72 17.58 -28.35
CA SER A 620 25.81 18.01 -26.98
C SER A 620 24.87 17.18 -26.07
N LYS A 621 25.33 16.82 -24.89
CA LYS A 621 24.53 16.16 -23.85
C LYS A 621 23.19 16.88 -23.56
N ARG A 622 23.11 18.20 -23.85
CA ARG A 622 21.88 19.00 -23.78
C ARG A 622 20.89 18.70 -24.91
N GLY A 623 21.36 18.31 -26.09
CA GLY A 623 20.50 18.00 -27.24
C GLY A 623 19.82 16.65 -27.16
N TRP A 624 20.37 15.68 -26.43
CA TRP A 624 19.89 14.31 -26.40
C TRP A 624 18.73 14.11 -25.43
N TRP A 625 18.77 14.77 -24.29
CA TRP A 625 17.84 14.58 -23.20
C TRP A 625 17.29 15.91 -22.69
N LYS A 626 16.01 15.96 -22.39
CA LYS A 626 15.37 17.06 -21.66
C LYS A 626 14.91 16.60 -20.30
N ASN A 627 14.92 17.52 -19.34
CA ASN A 627 14.37 17.27 -18.01
C ASN A 627 12.85 17.08 -18.10
N THR A 628 12.33 16.19 -17.28
CA THR A 628 10.89 15.99 -17.13
C THR A 628 10.21 17.18 -16.49
N THR A 629 8.92 17.35 -16.78
CA THR A 629 8.10 18.44 -16.25
C THR A 629 7.48 18.07 -14.90
N ILE A 630 7.34 19.06 -14.02
CA ILE A 630 6.63 18.90 -12.75
C ILE A 630 5.13 18.86 -13.04
N LYS A 631 4.43 17.87 -12.50
CA LYS A 631 2.99 17.70 -12.60
C LYS A 631 2.31 18.24 -11.35
N SER A 632 1.18 18.92 -11.50
CA SER A 632 0.45 19.47 -10.34
C SER A 632 -1.04 19.59 -10.61
N GLN A 633 -1.85 19.46 -9.55
CA GLN A 633 -3.31 19.48 -9.63
C GLN A 633 -3.94 20.08 -8.38
N LEU A 634 -5.02 20.83 -8.58
CA LEU A 634 -5.92 21.29 -7.53
C LEU A 634 -7.17 20.41 -7.50
N SER A 635 -7.49 19.84 -6.35
CA SER A 635 -8.53 18.82 -6.15
C SER A 635 -9.60 19.32 -5.16
N PRO A 636 -10.73 19.87 -5.63
CA PRO A 636 -11.86 20.25 -4.78
C PRO A 636 -12.65 19.02 -4.32
N ARG A 637 -13.19 19.08 -3.10
CA ARG A 637 -14.01 18.03 -2.50
C ARG A 637 -15.13 18.64 -1.68
N LEU A 638 -16.34 18.09 -1.80
CA LEU A 638 -17.52 18.52 -1.09
C LEU A 638 -18.35 17.32 -0.70
N ALA A 639 -18.73 17.25 0.57
CA ALA A 639 -19.65 16.23 1.04
C ALA A 639 -20.64 16.83 2.04
N VAL A 640 -21.89 16.41 1.95
CA VAL A 640 -23.01 16.91 2.77
C VAL A 640 -23.76 15.72 3.33
N ALA A 641 -24.06 15.73 4.63
CA ALA A 641 -24.98 14.79 5.26
C ALA A 641 -26.13 15.58 5.90
N TYR A 642 -27.35 15.10 5.69
CA TYR A 642 -28.55 15.69 6.23
C TYR A 642 -29.46 14.62 6.82
N PRO A 643 -29.77 14.66 8.15
CA PRO A 643 -30.71 13.74 8.74
C PRO A 643 -32.13 14.05 8.25
N ILE A 644 -32.79 13.03 7.73
CA ILE A 644 -34.19 13.12 7.28
C ILE A 644 -35.17 12.73 8.41
N SER A 645 -34.64 12.07 9.43
CA SER A 645 -35.36 11.70 10.66
C SER A 645 -34.36 11.39 11.77
N ASP A 646 -34.84 11.13 12.98
CA ASP A 646 -34.04 10.63 14.13
C ASP A 646 -33.39 9.23 13.89
N LYS A 647 -33.78 8.56 12.80
CA LYS A 647 -33.35 7.20 12.41
C LYS A 647 -32.85 7.10 10.98
N GLY A 648 -32.69 8.23 10.29
CA GLY A 648 -32.32 8.23 8.88
C GLY A 648 -31.50 9.43 8.47
N VAL A 649 -30.50 9.21 7.59
CA VAL A 649 -29.62 10.23 7.04
C VAL A 649 -29.42 9.98 5.54
N ILE A 650 -29.46 11.04 4.77
CA ILE A 650 -29.07 11.09 3.37
C ILE A 650 -27.73 11.83 3.26
N HIS A 651 -26.86 11.37 2.40
CA HIS A 651 -25.62 12.09 2.11
C HIS A 651 -25.37 12.20 0.62
N PHE A 652 -24.72 13.29 0.24
CA PHE A 652 -24.19 13.51 -1.10
C PHE A 652 -22.71 13.84 -0.99
N ALA A 653 -21.90 13.29 -1.89
CA ALA A 653 -20.49 13.60 -1.95
C ALA A 653 -20.00 13.75 -3.39
N TYR A 654 -19.10 14.72 -3.58
CA TYR A 654 -18.40 15.03 -4.82
C TYR A 654 -16.91 15.16 -4.54
N GLY A 655 -16.08 14.59 -5.42
CA GLY A 655 -14.64 14.75 -5.32
C GLY A 655 -13.94 14.69 -6.66
N TYR A 656 -12.92 15.51 -6.79
CA TYR A 656 -11.90 15.42 -7.83
C TYR A 656 -10.62 14.85 -7.23
N PHE A 657 -10.09 13.81 -7.84
CA PHE A 657 -8.96 13.04 -7.31
C PHE A 657 -7.84 12.94 -8.33
N PHE A 658 -6.64 12.87 -7.81
CA PHE A 658 -5.39 12.87 -8.55
C PHE A 658 -4.48 11.76 -8.00
N LYS A 659 -3.84 11.03 -8.90
CA LYS A 659 -2.78 10.08 -8.57
C LYS A 659 -1.79 9.98 -9.71
N MET A 660 -0.50 9.98 -9.42
CA MET A 660 0.51 9.62 -10.42
C MET A 660 0.39 8.14 -10.78
N PRO A 661 0.61 7.78 -12.05
CA PRO A 661 0.75 6.37 -12.45
C PRO A 661 1.81 5.67 -11.63
N ASP A 662 1.69 4.35 -11.50
CA ASP A 662 2.66 3.54 -10.78
C ASP A 662 4.06 3.74 -11.36
N PHE A 663 5.07 3.84 -10.49
CA PHE A 663 6.43 4.22 -10.91
C PHE A 663 7.10 3.19 -11.81
N SER A 664 6.63 1.93 -11.82
CA SER A 664 7.03 0.95 -12.83
C SER A 664 6.72 1.42 -14.26
N LEU A 665 5.61 2.15 -14.46
CA LEU A 665 5.22 2.68 -15.77
C LEU A 665 6.02 3.93 -16.15
N LEU A 666 6.55 4.66 -15.16
CA LEU A 666 7.38 5.84 -15.41
C LEU A 666 8.83 5.49 -15.72
N TYR A 667 9.41 4.48 -15.03
CA TYR A 667 10.86 4.34 -15.00
C TYR A 667 11.40 3.06 -15.65
N ASN A 668 10.53 2.15 -16.13
CA ASN A 668 11.00 0.91 -16.75
C ASN A 668 11.76 1.20 -18.05
N ASN A 669 13.01 0.71 -18.15
CA ASN A 669 13.91 0.87 -19.30
C ASN A 669 14.02 2.31 -19.85
N THR A 670 13.95 3.34 -19.00
CA THR A 670 14.06 4.76 -19.41
C THR A 670 15.45 5.15 -19.91
N LYS A 671 16.42 4.25 -19.86
CA LYS A 671 17.72 4.41 -20.54
C LYS A 671 17.66 4.01 -22.00
N TYR A 672 16.52 3.55 -22.51
CA TYR A 672 16.27 3.17 -23.90
C TYR A 672 17.33 2.23 -24.47
N LYS A 673 17.68 1.17 -23.75
CA LYS A 673 18.62 0.17 -24.23
C LYS A 673 17.97 -0.66 -25.34
N LEU A 674 18.46 -0.53 -26.55
CA LEU A 674 17.98 -1.20 -27.75
C LEU A 674 19.03 -2.23 -28.22
N THR A 675 18.59 -3.35 -28.78
CA THR A 675 19.51 -4.32 -29.37
C THR A 675 19.78 -3.94 -30.85
N GLU A 676 20.91 -4.34 -31.37
CA GLU A 676 21.21 -4.21 -32.79
C GLU A 676 20.35 -5.15 -33.66
N THR A 677 20.03 -6.32 -33.12
CA THR A 677 19.29 -7.39 -33.78
C THR A 677 17.86 -7.49 -33.26
N GLY A 678 16.94 -6.78 -33.81
CA GLY A 678 15.54 -6.87 -33.42
C GLY A 678 14.72 -5.81 -34.10
N THR A 679 13.44 -6.07 -34.27
CA THR A 679 12.51 -5.13 -34.89
C THR A 679 11.52 -4.50 -33.91
N ASN A 680 11.29 -5.13 -32.76
CA ASN A 680 10.38 -4.62 -31.72
C ASN A 680 11.04 -4.76 -30.34
N PHE A 681 11.25 -3.63 -29.69
CA PHE A 681 11.99 -3.55 -28.43
C PHE A 681 11.08 -3.49 -27.18
N GLY A 682 9.78 -3.70 -27.35
CA GLY A 682 8.83 -3.72 -26.24
C GLY A 682 8.40 -2.33 -25.79
N ILE A 683 7.91 -2.25 -24.53
CA ILE A 683 7.34 -1.04 -23.93
C ILE A 683 8.33 -0.44 -22.95
N PHE A 684 8.62 0.85 -23.11
CA PHE A 684 9.49 1.62 -22.24
C PHE A 684 8.68 2.52 -21.32
N GLY A 685 9.17 2.76 -20.12
CA GLY A 685 8.60 3.70 -19.19
C GLY A 685 8.62 5.12 -19.73
N ASN A 686 7.65 5.91 -19.31
CA ASN A 686 7.54 7.31 -19.71
C ASN A 686 7.41 8.22 -18.47
N PRO A 687 8.50 8.89 -18.07
CA PRO A 687 8.47 9.78 -16.92
C PRO A 687 7.71 11.10 -17.17
N GLU A 688 7.25 11.36 -18.40
CA GLU A 688 6.39 12.48 -18.77
C GLU A 688 4.90 12.16 -18.69
N LEU A 689 4.52 10.98 -18.20
CA LEU A 689 3.11 10.66 -17.99
C LEU A 689 2.42 11.72 -17.13
N GLU A 690 1.22 12.09 -17.57
CA GLU A 690 0.32 12.94 -16.80
C GLU A 690 -0.35 12.13 -15.68
N PRO A 691 -0.80 12.80 -14.62
CA PRO A 691 -1.56 12.14 -13.57
C PRO A 691 -2.85 11.53 -14.08
N GLU A 692 -3.18 10.38 -13.53
CA GLU A 692 -4.52 9.82 -13.64
C GLU A 692 -5.47 10.62 -12.75
N THR A 693 -6.64 10.95 -13.26
CA THR A 693 -7.61 11.77 -12.56
C THR A 693 -8.98 11.09 -12.49
N THR A 694 -9.72 11.34 -11.43
CA THR A 694 -11.07 10.79 -11.26
C THR A 694 -12.01 11.84 -10.71
N ILE A 695 -13.19 11.96 -11.32
CA ILE A 695 -14.33 12.69 -10.76
C ILE A 695 -15.32 11.66 -10.23
N SER A 696 -15.70 11.77 -8.97
CA SER A 696 -16.63 10.85 -8.33
C SER A 696 -17.81 11.57 -7.72
N TYR A 697 -18.99 11.01 -7.92
CA TYR A 697 -20.25 11.43 -7.31
C TYR A 697 -20.84 10.28 -6.52
N GLU A 698 -21.42 10.57 -5.38
CA GLU A 698 -22.09 9.60 -4.54
C GLU A 698 -23.34 10.19 -3.91
N LEU A 699 -24.41 9.39 -3.89
CA LEU A 699 -25.63 9.66 -3.14
C LEU A 699 -25.94 8.42 -2.29
N GLY A 700 -26.14 8.60 -1.00
CA GLY A 700 -26.44 7.49 -0.10
C GLY A 700 -27.54 7.79 0.89
N LEU A 701 -28.26 6.74 1.25
CA LEU A 701 -29.29 6.72 2.29
C LEU A 701 -28.89 5.69 3.33
N ARG A 702 -28.97 6.06 4.62
CA ARG A 702 -28.88 5.15 5.77
C ARG A 702 -30.14 5.28 6.58
N GLN A 703 -30.82 4.18 6.84
CA GLN A 703 -32.07 4.18 7.58
C GLN A 703 -32.12 3.00 8.55
N GLU A 704 -32.45 3.24 9.80
CA GLU A 704 -32.86 2.19 10.73
C GLU A 704 -34.28 1.73 10.37
N ILE A 705 -34.44 0.42 10.12
CA ILE A 705 -35.70 -0.17 9.67
C ILE A 705 -36.36 -1.11 10.69
N GLY A 706 -35.70 -1.38 11.81
CA GLY A 706 -36.20 -2.26 12.84
C GLY A 706 -35.26 -2.34 14.04
N TYR A 707 -35.56 -3.21 14.99
CA TYR A 707 -34.77 -3.35 16.20
C TYR A 707 -33.31 -3.71 15.86
N ARG A 708 -32.42 -2.77 16.11
CA ARG A 708 -30.97 -2.87 15.84
C ARG A 708 -30.64 -3.31 14.40
N THR A 709 -31.50 -2.93 13.44
CA THR A 709 -31.36 -3.29 12.03
C THR A 709 -31.38 -2.02 11.17
N LYS A 710 -30.39 -1.87 10.29
CA LYS A 710 -30.29 -0.76 9.33
C LYS A 710 -30.15 -1.24 7.91
N ILE A 711 -30.63 -0.42 6.98
CA ILE A 711 -30.34 -0.50 5.55
C ILE A 711 -29.47 0.68 5.15
N GLU A 712 -28.49 0.41 4.32
CA GLU A 712 -27.72 1.45 3.60
C GLU A 712 -27.87 1.18 2.10
N ALA A 713 -28.27 2.20 1.35
CA ALA A 713 -28.32 2.18 -0.12
C ALA A 713 -27.48 3.31 -0.66
N LYS A 714 -26.53 3.00 -1.54
CA LYS A 714 -25.56 3.95 -2.10
C LYS A 714 -25.53 3.80 -3.61
N GLY A 715 -25.76 4.92 -4.32
CA GLY A 715 -25.52 5.05 -5.76
C GLY A 715 -24.24 5.82 -6.01
N PHE A 716 -23.42 5.37 -6.93
CA PHE A 716 -22.18 6.04 -7.29
C PHE A 716 -22.00 6.14 -8.80
N TYR A 717 -21.30 7.20 -9.21
CA TYR A 717 -20.81 7.43 -10.56
C TYR A 717 -19.37 7.93 -10.48
N ARG A 718 -18.50 7.33 -11.28
CA ARG A 718 -17.08 7.66 -11.34
C ARG A 718 -16.66 7.79 -12.81
N ASP A 719 -15.97 8.87 -13.14
CA ASP A 719 -15.36 9.13 -14.45
C ASP A 719 -13.85 9.29 -14.26
N ALA A 720 -13.09 8.33 -14.74
CA ALA A 720 -11.64 8.33 -14.69
C ALA A 720 -11.05 8.70 -16.05
N ARG A 721 -10.05 9.56 -16.04
CA ARG A 721 -9.39 10.10 -17.22
C ARG A 721 -7.87 9.98 -17.10
N ASN A 722 -7.21 10.09 -18.25
CA ASN A 722 -5.76 9.99 -18.37
C ASN A 722 -5.21 8.63 -17.91
N TYR A 723 -5.96 7.56 -18.05
CA TYR A 723 -5.47 6.23 -17.75
C TYR A 723 -4.31 5.86 -18.67
N VAL A 724 -3.33 5.19 -18.08
CA VAL A 724 -2.14 4.76 -18.80
C VAL A 724 -2.44 3.49 -19.59
N THR A 725 -2.04 3.52 -20.84
CA THR A 725 -2.04 2.40 -21.79
C THR A 725 -0.75 2.37 -22.59
N SER A 726 -0.50 1.29 -23.34
CA SER A 726 0.57 1.27 -24.32
C SER A 726 0.25 2.21 -25.48
N GLY A 727 1.24 2.99 -25.91
CA GLY A 727 1.14 3.85 -27.08
C GLY A 727 1.18 3.07 -28.38
N ILE A 728 1.16 3.80 -29.49
CA ILE A 728 1.42 3.23 -30.83
C ILE A 728 2.92 2.97 -31.00
N PRO A 729 3.32 2.08 -31.92
CA PRO A 729 4.74 1.88 -32.25
C PRO A 729 5.40 3.20 -32.66
N ILE A 730 6.54 3.49 -32.08
CA ILE A 730 7.39 4.63 -32.44
C ILE A 730 8.46 4.07 -33.40
N ASP A 731 8.42 4.51 -34.65
CA ASP A 731 9.34 4.08 -35.70
C ASP A 731 10.71 4.71 -35.47
N LEU A 732 11.76 3.89 -35.49
CA LEU A 732 13.17 4.28 -35.39
C LEU A 732 13.86 4.28 -36.75
N GLY A 733 13.16 3.93 -37.84
CA GLY A 733 13.74 3.62 -39.13
C GLY A 733 14.21 2.16 -39.24
N ASP A 734 14.57 1.73 -40.45
CA ASP A 734 15.06 0.38 -40.76
C ASP A 734 14.15 -0.77 -40.26
N GLY A 735 12.86 -0.51 -40.15
CA GLY A 735 11.87 -1.48 -39.66
C GLY A 735 11.94 -1.75 -38.15
N LYS A 736 12.64 -0.93 -37.40
CA LYS A 736 12.75 -1.00 -35.93
C LYS A 736 11.70 -0.12 -35.28
N SER A 737 11.11 -0.57 -34.19
CA SER A 737 10.13 0.19 -33.42
C SER A 737 10.17 -0.14 -31.91
N TYR A 738 9.68 0.78 -31.12
CA TYR A 738 9.43 0.57 -29.70
C TYR A 738 8.11 1.22 -29.29
N TYR A 739 7.64 0.95 -28.08
CA TYR A 739 6.44 1.54 -27.51
C TYR A 739 6.80 2.32 -26.25
N THR A 740 5.98 3.33 -25.92
CA THR A 740 6.01 3.97 -24.60
C THR A 740 4.63 3.98 -24.00
N TYR A 741 4.55 4.10 -22.70
CA TYR A 741 3.28 4.35 -22.02
C TYR A 741 2.78 5.76 -22.33
N VAL A 742 1.45 5.90 -22.49
CA VAL A 742 0.75 7.16 -22.79
C VAL A 742 -0.57 7.26 -22.02
N ASN A 743 -1.01 8.49 -21.73
CA ASN A 743 -2.30 8.77 -21.08
C ASN A 743 -3.41 8.93 -22.13
N LYS A 744 -3.92 7.86 -22.69
CA LYS A 744 -4.97 7.91 -23.75
C LYS A 744 -6.23 7.13 -23.41
N ASP A 745 -6.26 6.48 -22.25
CA ASP A 745 -7.38 5.64 -21.86
C ASP A 745 -8.29 6.32 -20.83
N TYR A 746 -9.50 5.85 -20.70
CA TYR A 746 -10.48 6.34 -19.74
C TYR A 746 -11.33 5.17 -19.22
N SER A 747 -12.02 5.39 -18.13
CA SER A 747 -12.96 4.41 -17.58
C SER A 747 -14.14 5.13 -16.96
N ASN A 748 -15.30 4.55 -17.12
CA ASN A 748 -16.53 4.95 -16.47
C ASN A 748 -17.05 3.83 -15.59
N SER A 749 -17.35 4.13 -14.34
CA SER A 749 -17.87 3.13 -13.41
C SER A 749 -19.08 3.69 -12.68
N ARG A 750 -20.18 2.93 -12.64
CA ARG A 750 -21.44 3.31 -11.99
C ARG A 750 -22.08 2.09 -11.33
N GLY A 751 -22.80 2.32 -10.25
CA GLY A 751 -23.44 1.19 -9.58
C GLY A 751 -24.24 1.57 -8.34
N ILE A 752 -24.81 0.53 -7.74
CA ILE A 752 -25.58 0.60 -6.51
C ILE A 752 -25.03 -0.44 -5.54
N ILE A 753 -24.84 -0.03 -4.30
CA ILE A 753 -24.45 -0.91 -3.19
C ILE A 753 -25.57 -0.87 -2.16
N ILE A 754 -26.08 -2.03 -1.77
CA ILE A 754 -27.09 -2.18 -0.72
C ILE A 754 -26.50 -3.02 0.38
N THR A 755 -26.48 -2.49 1.60
CA THR A 755 -26.04 -3.18 2.82
C THR A 755 -27.22 -3.30 3.77
N LEU A 756 -27.55 -4.51 4.17
CA LEU A 756 -28.43 -4.80 5.29
C LEU A 756 -27.60 -5.28 6.45
N PHE A 757 -27.71 -4.60 7.58
CA PHE A 757 -26.92 -4.90 8.77
C PHE A 757 -27.79 -5.00 10.01
N LYS A 758 -27.61 -6.09 10.76
CA LYS A 758 -28.17 -6.26 12.09
C LYS A 758 -27.05 -6.34 13.12
N GLN A 759 -27.05 -5.40 14.06
CA GLN A 759 -26.13 -5.43 15.17
C GLN A 759 -26.39 -6.68 16.03
N PHE A 760 -25.29 -7.31 16.49
CA PHE A 760 -25.39 -8.46 17.37
C PHE A 760 -26.29 -8.17 18.58
N SER A 761 -27.36 -8.89 18.70
CA SER A 761 -28.34 -8.83 19.79
C SER A 761 -29.12 -10.13 19.82
N ASN A 762 -29.49 -10.61 21.03
CA ASN A 762 -30.21 -11.86 21.20
C ASN A 762 -29.52 -13.03 20.46
N PHE A 763 -28.18 -13.14 20.59
CA PHE A 763 -27.33 -14.18 20.00
C PHE A 763 -27.22 -14.18 18.48
N ILE A 764 -27.77 -13.19 17.76
CA ILE A 764 -27.75 -13.13 16.29
C ILE A 764 -27.34 -11.73 15.84
N GLY A 765 -26.31 -11.67 15.02
CA GLY A 765 -25.93 -10.53 14.19
C GLY A 765 -25.65 -11.01 12.77
N TRP A 766 -25.93 -10.20 11.76
CA TRP A 766 -25.67 -10.53 10.38
C TRP A 766 -25.46 -9.28 9.52
N GLN A 767 -24.72 -9.45 8.45
CA GLN A 767 -24.54 -8.46 7.41
C GLN A 767 -24.76 -9.11 6.05
N PHE A 768 -25.48 -8.42 5.18
CA PHE A 768 -25.69 -8.79 3.79
C PHE A 768 -25.35 -7.60 2.91
N ASP A 769 -24.43 -7.79 1.98
CA ASP A 769 -24.00 -6.80 1.01
C ASP A 769 -24.35 -7.26 -0.40
N TYR A 770 -24.98 -6.38 -1.17
CA TYR A 770 -25.24 -6.58 -2.58
C TYR A 770 -24.65 -5.42 -3.37
N THR A 771 -23.82 -5.73 -4.35
CA THR A 771 -23.22 -4.73 -5.25
C THR A 771 -23.58 -5.05 -6.67
N PHE A 772 -24.21 -4.07 -7.34
CA PHE A 772 -24.38 -4.07 -8.79
C PHE A 772 -23.55 -2.92 -9.36
N GLN A 773 -22.62 -3.24 -10.25
CA GLN A 773 -21.76 -2.24 -10.88
C GLN A 773 -21.51 -2.56 -12.35
N ILE A 774 -21.35 -1.51 -13.13
CA ILE A 774 -20.88 -1.55 -14.52
C ILE A 774 -19.61 -0.71 -14.57
N ALA A 775 -18.55 -1.27 -15.13
CA ALA A 775 -17.30 -0.58 -15.40
C ALA A 775 -16.98 -0.76 -16.90
N GLU A 776 -16.74 0.36 -17.57
CA GLU A 776 -16.49 0.44 -19.01
C GLU A 776 -15.17 1.18 -19.26
#